data_7a8fccc47d9ac139d092621faa3383ad
#
_entry.id   7a8fccc47d9ac139d092621faa3383ad
#
_cell.length_a   1.000
_cell.length_b   1.000
_cell.length_c   1.000
_cell.angle_alpha   90.00
_cell.angle_beta   90.00
_cell.angle_gamma   90.00
#
_symmetry.space_group_name_H-M   'P 1'
#
loop_
_entity.id
_entity.type
_entity.pdbx_description
1 polymer ?
#
loop_
_entity_poly.entity_id
_entity_poly.type
_entity_poly.pdbx_seq_one_letter_code
_entity_poly.pdbx_strand_id
1 'polypeptide(L)'
;MDVTTSVTLTETWPKLFLTEASNPTEIRVMYKVANFKLHLRNTLLTACILSGSLFLNFTFVETQTINTIPEAFFANQKFRHVGPVGNRVSAVTGEEGNQNIFYIGAASGGVFKSMDGGHSWIPIFDGQSAQSVGSIAVSRSDPNLVWVGTGESFIRSNVSIGNGIYLSTDAGKNWQQMGLEKTGRIGRIVIHPDNPKIVFAAAAGHLYGPQEERGIFRTTDGGVTWERVLFSGPNSGGIDIVMHPSNSRILFAATWQMQIWPWGRESGGPESGLWTSRDGGDTWQRMEGDGLPKGTLGRIGLGMSSNDPDKIYALIETNSNRDYEPLADHEGTLWRSDDGGDSWSMINGDHALAQRPLYYSRLAVAPDNANEVHFMSTRYTKSLDGGISYTDIAGGDNHDMWIDPAMPDRMIIGNDQGVMISTNRGDSWYRPLLPIAQMYHVATDTKVPYNLYGNRQDGPSTSGPSNTLRGGKIPVGSWRSVGGCESGFAVPDTVTNSTVWSGCYEGILERHDLLTGISRTVSVWPDNPEGWAAGEIPYRFQWTFPIHISPHNNQKVYVGSQFVHQTTNGGQTWKIISPDLTTNDTNKQVATGGLTTEDASPTYNSVLFAIAESPISQGTIWTGSHDGLVHVSTDGGLTWANVTQNIPSLPPFGTISNIEPSRFQPGSAYITVDFHQLGISEPHVYKTDDFGASWGSTVGDLPRSVFSYVHVIREDPTRAGLLYLGTENSLFVSFNDGVNWHQLQGNLPHAPVHWLTVQPHFNDLVIGTYGRGFWILDDVTHLQQLTEEVLDNSVHLFTPR
;
A
#
# COMPACT_ATOMS: atom_id res chain seq x y z
N MET A 1 33.27 -54.55 32.89
CA MET A 1 33.07 -54.75 34.33
C MET A 1 32.06 -53.78 34.80
N ASP A 2 30.88 -54.34 35.11
CA ASP A 2 29.70 -53.64 35.56
C ASP A 2 29.87 -52.94 36.90
N VAL A 3 29.08 -51.94 37.16
CA VAL A 3 28.17 -51.82 38.29
C VAL A 3 27.13 -50.79 38.04
N THR A 4 25.92 -51.18 37.69
CA THR A 4 24.66 -50.48 37.81
C THR A 4 24.15 -50.52 39.23
N THR A 5 23.74 -49.41 39.80
CA THR A 5 22.91 -49.39 41.01
C THR A 5 21.67 -48.55 40.72
N SER A 6 20.55 -49.25 40.59
CA SER A 6 19.20 -48.69 40.54
C SER A 6 18.64 -48.53 41.95
N VAL A 7 18.13 -47.38 42.30
CA VAL A 7 17.34 -47.16 43.51
C VAL A 7 15.89 -46.91 43.07
N THR A 8 15.01 -47.83 43.45
CA THR A 8 13.57 -47.75 43.26
C THR A 8 12.95 -47.18 44.53
N LEU A 9 12.30 -46.05 44.46
CA LEU A 9 11.45 -45.54 45.51
C LEU A 9 9.99 -45.79 45.15
N THR A 10 9.35 -46.64 45.93
CA THR A 10 7.89 -46.86 45.91
C THR A 10 7.25 -45.98 46.97
N GLU A 11 6.42 -45.03 46.56
CA GLU A 11 5.51 -44.32 47.45
C GLU A 11 4.08 -44.76 47.20
N THR A 12 3.46 -45.29 48.26
CA THR A 12 2.04 -45.64 48.32
C THR A 12 1.23 -44.50 48.89
N TRP A 13 0.24 -44.04 48.15
CA TRP A 13 -0.74 -43.09 48.61
C TRP A 13 -2.00 -43.77 49.08
N PRO A 14 -2.62 -43.36 50.19
CA PRO A 14 -3.92 -43.88 50.58
C PRO A 14 -5.05 -43.09 49.92
N LYS A 15 -6.02 -43.84 49.39
CA LYS A 15 -7.27 -43.32 48.83
C LYS A 15 -8.16 -42.81 49.96
N LEU A 16 -8.66 -41.54 49.82
CA LEU A 16 -9.76 -41.06 50.64
C LEU A 16 -11.05 -41.09 49.83
N PHE A 17 -12.06 -41.75 50.40
CA PHE A 17 -13.45 -41.79 49.86
C PHE A 17 -14.18 -40.49 50.24
N LEU A 18 -14.93 -39.94 49.29
CA LEU A 18 -15.95 -38.91 49.49
C LEU A 18 -17.28 -39.56 49.81
N THR A 19 -17.90 -39.20 50.93
CA THR A 19 -19.33 -39.37 51.16
C THR A 19 -19.92 -38.04 51.55
N GLU A 20 -21.03 -37.70 50.92
CA GLU A 20 -21.88 -36.52 51.19
C GLU A 20 -22.47 -36.56 52.59
N ALA A 21 -22.52 -35.47 53.32
CA ALA A 21 -23.50 -35.18 54.35
C ALA A 21 -23.62 -33.69 54.61
N SER A 22 -24.84 -33.23 54.56
CA SER A 22 -25.35 -31.90 54.83
C SER A 22 -25.43 -31.65 56.36
N ASN A 23 -24.92 -30.50 56.84
CA ASN A 23 -25.53 -29.54 57.79
C ASN A 23 -24.53 -28.78 58.72
N PRO A 24 -24.85 -27.70 59.35
CA PRO A 24 -24.01 -26.50 59.54
C PRO A 24 -23.27 -26.49 60.89
N THR A 25 -21.99 -26.73 60.97
CA THR A 25 -21.12 -26.53 62.11
C THR A 25 -19.67 -26.16 61.76
N GLU A 26 -19.47 -25.40 60.74
CA GLU A 26 -18.12 -25.03 60.23
C GLU A 26 -17.61 -23.65 60.66
N ILE A 27 -17.90 -23.14 61.86
CA ILE A 27 -17.32 -21.86 62.30
C ILE A 27 -16.19 -21.99 63.35
N ARG A 28 -15.83 -23.21 63.81
CA ARG A 28 -14.81 -23.38 64.84
C ARG A 28 -13.44 -23.87 64.45
N VAL A 29 -13.22 -24.25 63.19
CA VAL A 29 -11.90 -24.79 62.76
C VAL A 29 -11.00 -23.77 62.12
N MET A 30 -11.55 -22.64 61.66
CA MET A 30 -10.73 -21.58 60.97
C MET A 30 -9.81 -20.74 61.89
N TYR A 31 -10.06 -20.72 63.22
CA TYR A 31 -9.22 -19.93 64.11
C TYR A 31 -7.89 -20.58 64.58
N LYS A 32 -7.75 -21.89 64.39
CA LYS A 32 -6.49 -22.59 64.73
C LYS A 32 -5.47 -22.67 63.59
N VAL A 33 -5.89 -22.48 62.37
CA VAL A 33 -5.00 -22.55 61.19
C VAL A 33 -4.34 -21.21 60.93
N ALA A 34 -5.02 -20.12 61.30
CA ALA A 34 -4.48 -18.76 61.11
C ALA A 34 -3.26 -18.44 62.03
N ASN A 35 -3.23 -19.01 63.26
CA ASN A 35 -2.12 -18.77 64.20
C ASN A 35 -0.88 -19.59 63.86
N PHE A 36 -0.98 -20.68 63.13
CA PHE A 36 0.19 -21.50 62.70
C PHE A 36 0.89 -20.89 61.48
N LYS A 37 0.12 -20.18 60.61
CA LYS A 37 0.73 -19.47 59.47
C LYS A 37 1.47 -18.16 59.89
N LEU A 38 1.07 -17.52 60.96
CA LEU A 38 1.72 -16.28 61.42
C LEU A 38 3.11 -16.56 62.07
N HIS A 39 3.33 -17.72 62.72
CA HIS A 39 4.62 -18.07 63.30
C HIS A 39 5.64 -18.51 62.24
N LEU A 40 5.21 -19.18 61.17
CA LEU A 40 6.11 -19.59 60.09
C LEU A 40 6.55 -18.40 59.22
N ARG A 41 5.73 -17.34 59.13
CA ARG A 41 6.05 -16.15 58.33
C ARG A 41 7.12 -15.27 58.95
N ASN A 42 7.17 -15.19 60.31
CA ASN A 42 8.19 -14.42 61.01
C ASN A 42 9.54 -15.15 61.10
N THR A 43 9.58 -16.48 61.06
CA THR A 43 10.85 -17.24 61.05
C THR A 43 11.50 -17.25 59.65
N LEU A 44 10.72 -17.17 58.60
CA LEU A 44 11.23 -17.05 57.22
C LEU A 44 11.73 -15.65 56.91
N LEU A 45 11.12 -14.59 57.50
CA LEU A 45 11.59 -13.21 57.30
C LEU A 45 12.94 -12.93 57.99
N THR A 46 13.24 -13.63 59.13
CA THR A 46 14.53 -13.46 59.84
C THR A 46 15.65 -14.28 59.21
N ALA A 47 15.31 -15.37 58.51
CA ALA A 47 16.29 -16.15 57.73
C ALA A 47 16.65 -15.47 56.39
N CYS A 48 15.76 -14.69 55.80
CA CYS A 48 16.05 -13.94 54.57
C CYS A 48 16.88 -12.66 54.82
N ILE A 49 16.95 -12.16 56.08
CA ILE A 49 17.76 -10.95 56.40
C ILE A 49 19.22 -11.33 56.71
N LEU A 50 19.52 -12.60 57.02
CA LEU A 50 20.87 -13.06 57.37
C LEU A 50 21.60 -13.85 56.26
N SER A 51 20.94 -14.10 55.13
CA SER A 51 21.54 -14.66 53.90
C SER A 51 21.51 -13.72 52.70
N GLY A 52 21.22 -12.43 52.91
CA GLY A 52 21.04 -11.42 51.89
C GLY A 52 22.32 -10.77 51.39
N SER A 53 23.31 -11.56 50.95
CA SER A 53 24.46 -11.08 50.18
C SER A 53 24.71 -11.91 48.94
N LEU A 54 23.64 -12.41 48.31
CA LEU A 54 23.73 -12.79 46.88
C LEU A 54 23.14 -11.63 46.05
N PHE A 55 24.01 -10.79 45.58
CA PHE A 55 23.72 -9.80 44.57
C PHE A 55 23.17 -10.51 43.32
N LEU A 56 21.84 -10.55 43.17
CA LEU A 56 21.21 -10.54 41.87
C LEU A 56 21.43 -9.13 41.32
N ASN A 57 22.52 -8.94 40.57
CA ASN A 57 22.67 -7.81 39.71
C ASN A 57 21.58 -7.96 38.61
N PHE A 58 20.39 -7.42 38.88
CA PHE A 58 19.56 -6.91 37.82
C PHE A 58 20.31 -5.71 37.27
N THR A 59 21.11 -5.91 36.23
CA THR A 59 21.46 -4.81 35.34
C THR A 59 20.14 -4.33 34.74
N PHE A 60 19.56 -3.30 35.35
CA PHE A 60 18.73 -2.39 34.58
C PHE A 60 19.65 -1.91 33.46
N VAL A 61 19.39 -2.32 32.25
CA VAL A 61 19.89 -1.63 31.08
C VAL A 61 19.21 -0.27 31.14
N GLU A 62 19.92 0.74 31.66
CA GLU A 62 19.52 2.14 31.49
C GLU A 62 19.39 2.31 29.97
N THR A 63 18.18 2.49 29.51
CA THR A 63 17.91 2.98 28.16
C THR A 63 18.53 4.37 28.11
N GLN A 64 19.71 4.47 27.52
CA GLN A 64 20.38 5.74 27.30
C GLN A 64 19.48 6.57 26.38
N THR A 65 18.92 7.63 26.91
CA THR A 65 18.05 8.55 26.18
C THR A 65 18.90 9.47 25.31
N ILE A 66 19.13 9.06 24.06
CA ILE A 66 19.74 9.95 23.07
C ILE A 66 18.65 10.93 22.62
N ASN A 67 18.74 12.18 23.09
CA ASN A 67 17.72 13.19 22.84
C ASN A 67 17.96 14.01 21.55
N THR A 68 19.19 14.11 21.06
CA THR A 68 19.50 14.89 19.84
C THR A 68 20.69 14.28 19.11
N ILE A 69 20.40 13.76 17.90
CA ILE A 69 21.45 13.30 16.97
C ILE A 69 21.56 14.35 15.85
N PRO A 70 22.77 14.82 15.51
CA PRO A 70 22.92 15.76 14.41
C PRO A 70 22.37 15.20 13.10
N GLU A 71 21.58 15.97 12.38
CA GLU A 71 21.01 15.59 11.08
C GLU A 71 22.09 15.12 10.07
N ALA A 72 23.27 15.73 10.13
CA ALA A 72 24.44 15.35 9.33
C ALA A 72 24.87 13.89 9.53
N PHE A 73 24.55 13.26 10.67
CA PHE A 73 24.81 11.83 10.91
C PHE A 73 24.05 10.94 9.92
N PHE A 74 22.81 11.29 9.61
CA PHE A 74 21.95 10.52 8.70
C PHE A 74 22.14 10.90 7.23
N ALA A 75 22.64 12.12 6.92
CA ALA A 75 22.80 12.61 5.56
C ALA A 75 23.78 11.78 4.71
N ASN A 76 24.72 11.07 5.34
CA ASN A 76 25.71 10.23 4.67
C ASN A 76 25.31 8.77 4.54
N GLN A 77 24.14 8.37 5.03
CA GLN A 77 23.66 6.99 4.89
C GLN A 77 23.36 6.69 3.41
N LYS A 78 23.86 5.56 2.93
CA LYS A 78 23.74 5.17 1.52
C LYS A 78 22.95 3.88 1.37
N PHE A 79 21.74 4.00 0.89
CA PHE A 79 20.90 2.87 0.53
C PHE A 79 21.23 2.38 -0.88
N ARG A 80 21.26 1.06 -1.08
CA ARG A 80 21.38 0.41 -2.38
C ARG A 80 20.02 -0.03 -2.90
N HIS A 81 19.64 0.40 -4.11
CA HIS A 81 18.52 -0.20 -4.82
C HIS A 81 18.90 -1.58 -5.36
N VAL A 82 18.12 -2.61 -5.06
CA VAL A 82 18.43 -3.99 -5.48
C VAL A 82 17.39 -4.58 -6.46
N GLY A 83 16.27 -3.93 -6.66
CA GLY A 83 15.18 -4.37 -7.53
C GLY A 83 13.98 -4.87 -6.73
N PRO A 84 13.06 -5.63 -7.33
CA PRO A 84 12.94 -5.93 -8.77
C PRO A 84 12.64 -4.69 -9.62
N VAL A 85 12.40 -4.91 -10.92
CA VAL A 85 12.07 -3.84 -11.87
C VAL A 85 10.74 -4.10 -12.56
N GLY A 86 10.14 -3.04 -13.12
CA GLY A 86 8.93 -3.09 -13.92
C GLY A 86 7.66 -3.12 -13.08
N ASN A 87 6.91 -2.07 -13.12
CA ASN A 87 5.58 -1.98 -12.55
C ASN A 87 4.90 -0.67 -13.02
N ARG A 88 3.86 -0.28 -12.39
CA ARG A 88 2.77 0.61 -12.71
C ARG A 88 3.15 2.04 -13.02
N VAL A 89 2.78 2.49 -14.23
CA VAL A 89 2.86 3.86 -14.70
C VAL A 89 1.44 4.39 -14.94
N SER A 90 1.09 5.46 -14.25
CA SER A 90 -0.24 6.08 -14.23
C SER A 90 -0.36 7.33 -15.12
N ALA A 91 0.76 7.94 -15.49
CA ALA A 91 0.75 9.14 -16.33
C ALA A 91 1.90 9.13 -17.33
N VAL A 92 1.65 9.51 -18.56
CA VAL A 92 2.65 9.56 -19.63
C VAL A 92 2.50 10.82 -20.47
N THR A 93 3.64 11.38 -20.93
CA THR A 93 3.68 12.50 -21.88
C THR A 93 5.02 12.55 -22.59
N GLY A 94 5.13 13.38 -23.62
CA GLY A 94 6.36 13.68 -24.32
C GLY A 94 6.48 15.16 -24.64
N GLU A 95 7.64 15.57 -25.16
CA GLU A 95 7.83 16.86 -25.77
C GLU A 95 7.36 16.77 -27.24
N GLU A 96 6.43 17.64 -27.62
CA GLU A 96 5.84 17.66 -28.96
C GLU A 96 6.92 17.86 -30.03
N GLY A 97 6.94 16.99 -31.03
CA GLY A 97 7.91 17.02 -32.13
C GLY A 97 9.35 16.63 -31.77
N ASN A 98 9.63 16.25 -30.53
CA ASN A 98 10.94 15.79 -30.09
C ASN A 98 10.93 14.30 -29.79
N GLN A 99 11.39 13.49 -30.74
CA GLN A 99 11.36 12.03 -30.64
C GLN A 99 12.15 11.43 -29.45
N ASN A 100 13.04 12.20 -28.82
CA ASN A 100 13.91 11.70 -27.76
C ASN A 100 13.33 11.87 -26.35
N ILE A 101 12.43 12.83 -26.13
CA ILE A 101 12.00 13.22 -24.80
C ILE A 101 10.64 12.61 -24.45
N PHE A 102 10.63 11.82 -23.37
CA PHE A 102 9.43 11.35 -22.70
C PHE A 102 9.51 11.59 -21.21
N TYR A 103 8.35 11.76 -20.59
CA TYR A 103 8.17 11.79 -19.14
C TYR A 103 7.13 10.75 -18.74
N ILE A 104 7.36 10.07 -17.62
CA ILE A 104 6.40 9.15 -17.03
C ILE A 104 6.23 9.42 -15.53
N GLY A 105 5.02 9.22 -15.06
CA GLY A 105 4.67 9.25 -13.65
C GLY A 105 4.29 7.85 -13.18
N ALA A 106 5.05 7.32 -12.23
CA ALA A 106 4.73 6.07 -11.57
C ALA A 106 3.61 6.29 -10.54
N ALA A 107 2.77 5.28 -10.35
CA ALA A 107 1.66 5.36 -9.40
C ALA A 107 2.09 5.74 -7.97
N SER A 108 3.27 5.27 -7.54
CA SER A 108 3.87 5.62 -6.24
C SER A 108 5.41 5.64 -6.26
N GLY A 109 6.02 5.78 -7.45
CA GLY A 109 7.47 5.72 -7.66
C GLY A 109 8.11 7.00 -8.18
N GLY A 110 7.35 8.12 -8.26
CA GLY A 110 7.85 9.42 -8.72
C GLY A 110 7.83 9.59 -10.24
N VAL A 111 8.57 10.58 -10.72
CA VAL A 111 8.64 10.95 -12.14
C VAL A 111 9.99 10.55 -12.71
N PHE A 112 9.95 9.97 -13.92
CA PHE A 112 11.15 9.63 -14.69
C PHE A 112 11.13 10.34 -16.04
N LYS A 113 12.33 10.66 -16.51
CA LYS A 113 12.57 11.27 -17.83
C LYS A 113 13.46 10.38 -18.68
N SER A 114 13.08 10.21 -19.95
CA SER A 114 13.95 9.69 -21.00
C SER A 114 14.42 10.82 -21.91
N MET A 115 15.68 10.72 -22.38
CA MET A 115 16.31 11.65 -23.32
C MET A 115 16.84 10.94 -24.56
N ASP A 116 16.45 9.69 -24.78
CA ASP A 116 16.93 8.80 -25.83
C ASP A 116 15.82 7.97 -26.46
N GLY A 117 14.60 8.54 -26.52
CA GLY A 117 13.45 7.88 -27.12
C GLY A 117 12.87 6.75 -26.27
N GLY A 118 13.12 6.73 -24.97
CA GLY A 118 12.58 5.74 -24.03
C GLY A 118 13.48 4.54 -23.76
N HIS A 119 14.72 4.54 -24.27
CA HIS A 119 15.66 3.42 -24.05
C HIS A 119 16.24 3.44 -22.62
N SER A 120 16.54 4.63 -22.08
CA SER A 120 16.95 4.79 -20.70
C SER A 120 16.10 5.83 -19.96
N TRP A 121 16.01 5.67 -18.62
CA TRP A 121 15.17 6.47 -17.77
C TRP A 121 15.91 6.89 -16.50
N ILE A 122 15.84 8.17 -16.18
CA ILE A 122 16.41 8.74 -14.95
C ILE A 122 15.29 9.25 -14.04
N PRO A 123 15.35 8.98 -12.72
CA PRO A 123 14.43 9.58 -11.77
C PRO A 123 14.75 11.07 -11.64
N ILE A 124 13.72 11.91 -11.65
CA ILE A 124 13.84 13.36 -11.60
C ILE A 124 12.99 13.99 -10.49
N PHE A 125 12.35 13.16 -9.64
CA PHE A 125 11.39 13.62 -8.63
C PHE A 125 11.65 13.08 -7.22
N ASP A 126 12.73 12.32 -7.01
CA ASP A 126 13.04 11.56 -5.79
C ASP A 126 13.11 12.43 -4.52
N GLY A 127 13.49 13.70 -4.65
CA GLY A 127 13.56 14.67 -3.55
C GLY A 127 12.23 15.32 -3.17
N GLN A 128 11.13 15.02 -3.88
CA GLN A 128 9.83 15.59 -3.55
C GLN A 128 9.09 14.69 -2.56
N SER A 129 8.28 15.29 -1.67
CA SER A 129 7.59 14.57 -0.59
C SER A 129 6.49 13.62 -1.07
N ALA A 130 5.91 13.86 -2.24
CA ALA A 130 4.93 12.99 -2.89
C ALA A 130 5.56 12.21 -4.04
N GLN A 131 5.38 10.90 -4.06
CA GLN A 131 5.87 10.04 -5.15
C GLN A 131 4.73 9.41 -5.97
N SER A 132 3.49 9.61 -5.57
CA SER A 132 2.32 9.19 -6.33
C SER A 132 2.00 10.24 -7.40
N VAL A 133 1.88 9.83 -8.66
CA VAL A 133 1.65 10.74 -9.79
C VAL A 133 0.34 10.39 -10.48
N GLY A 134 -0.56 11.38 -10.62
CA GLY A 134 -1.83 11.23 -11.31
C GLY A 134 -1.86 11.83 -12.72
N SER A 135 -1.05 12.87 -12.98
CA SER A 135 -0.98 13.51 -14.28
C SER A 135 0.36 14.21 -14.51
N ILE A 136 0.83 14.23 -15.75
CA ILE A 136 1.99 15.01 -16.20
C ILE A 136 1.62 15.76 -17.48
N ALA A 137 2.03 17.04 -17.58
CA ALA A 137 1.84 17.84 -18.77
C ALA A 137 3.09 18.67 -19.07
N VAL A 138 3.51 18.69 -20.35
CA VAL A 138 4.58 19.53 -20.88
C VAL A 138 3.98 20.66 -21.68
N SER A 139 4.44 21.88 -21.47
CA SER A 139 3.96 23.03 -22.22
C SER A 139 4.41 22.96 -23.68
N ARG A 140 3.46 23.12 -24.60
CA ARG A 140 3.73 23.19 -26.04
C ARG A 140 4.56 24.42 -26.42
N SER A 141 4.28 25.58 -25.81
CA SER A 141 4.96 26.85 -26.11
C SER A 141 6.34 26.98 -25.44
N ASP A 142 6.59 26.27 -24.35
CA ASP A 142 7.88 26.22 -23.63
C ASP A 142 8.10 24.83 -23.00
N PRO A 143 8.85 23.92 -23.64
CA PRO A 143 9.07 22.57 -23.14
C PRO A 143 9.85 22.48 -21.83
N ASN A 144 10.44 23.58 -21.36
CA ASN A 144 11.06 23.61 -20.02
C ASN A 144 10.02 23.61 -18.89
N LEU A 145 8.77 24.02 -19.20
CA LEU A 145 7.66 24.01 -18.25
C LEU A 145 7.00 22.63 -18.22
N VAL A 146 7.23 21.91 -17.13
CA VAL A 146 6.66 20.58 -16.89
C VAL A 146 5.84 20.63 -15.61
N TRP A 147 4.57 20.29 -15.70
CA TRP A 147 3.66 20.21 -14.58
C TRP A 147 3.43 18.76 -14.16
N VAL A 148 3.39 18.50 -12.84
CA VAL A 148 3.09 17.21 -12.25
C VAL A 148 1.97 17.38 -11.23
N GLY A 149 0.87 16.68 -11.43
CA GLY A 149 -0.21 16.53 -10.47
C GLY A 149 0.00 15.24 -9.68
N THR A 150 0.04 15.35 -8.36
CA THR A 150 0.31 14.21 -7.49
C THR A 150 -0.95 13.50 -7.03
N GLY A 151 -0.80 12.25 -6.56
CA GLY A 151 -1.89 11.38 -6.13
C GLY A 151 -2.51 10.59 -7.28
N GLU A 152 -2.51 9.27 -7.15
CA GLU A 152 -3.04 8.37 -8.16
C GLU A 152 -4.55 8.50 -8.30
N SER A 153 -5.02 8.67 -9.56
CA SER A 153 -6.44 8.86 -9.91
C SER A 153 -7.11 7.61 -10.49
N PHE A 154 -6.39 6.51 -10.60
CA PHE A 154 -6.88 5.19 -10.99
C PHE A 154 -7.16 4.37 -9.74
N ILE A 155 -8.44 4.26 -9.36
CA ILE A 155 -8.82 3.94 -8.00
C ILE A 155 -8.91 2.44 -7.76
N ARG A 156 -8.21 2.01 -6.71
CA ARG A 156 -8.30 0.72 -6.03
C ARG A 156 -8.08 0.95 -4.53
N SER A 157 -8.15 -0.07 -3.69
CA SER A 157 -8.15 0.11 -2.23
C SER A 157 -6.86 0.70 -1.66
N ASN A 158 -5.73 0.47 -2.30
CA ASN A 158 -4.40 0.81 -1.81
C ASN A 158 -3.68 1.87 -2.67
N VAL A 159 -4.42 2.88 -3.11
CA VAL A 159 -3.86 4.00 -3.89
C VAL A 159 -3.20 5.04 -2.99
N SER A 160 -1.98 5.42 -3.35
CA SER A 160 -1.23 6.46 -2.65
C SER A 160 -1.81 7.86 -2.88
N ILE A 161 -1.79 8.68 -1.84
CA ILE A 161 -2.25 10.07 -1.89
C ILE A 161 -1.14 10.99 -2.41
N GLY A 162 -1.53 12.16 -2.89
CA GLY A 162 -0.64 13.26 -3.26
C GLY A 162 -0.82 14.47 -2.35
N ASN A 163 -0.06 15.51 -2.61
CA ASN A 163 -0.10 16.79 -1.91
C ASN A 163 -0.09 18.00 -2.86
N GLY A 164 -0.86 17.92 -3.93
CA GLY A 164 -1.06 19.03 -4.88
C GLY A 164 -0.24 18.93 -6.15
N ILE A 165 0.20 20.06 -6.65
CA ILE A 165 0.76 20.21 -7.98
C ILE A 165 2.19 20.79 -7.91
N TYR A 166 3.05 20.34 -8.83
CA TYR A 166 4.45 20.76 -8.93
C TYR A 166 4.75 21.29 -10.32
N LEU A 167 5.65 22.27 -10.39
CA LEU A 167 6.16 22.85 -11.63
C LEU A 167 7.69 22.73 -11.67
N SER A 168 8.18 22.30 -12.80
CA SER A 168 9.57 22.51 -13.20
C SER A 168 9.61 23.57 -14.30
N THR A 169 10.58 24.47 -14.23
CA THR A 169 10.86 25.49 -15.25
C THR A 169 12.18 25.22 -16.00
N ASP A 170 12.75 24.05 -15.80
CA ASP A 170 14.04 23.62 -16.37
C ASP A 170 14.02 22.18 -16.88
N ALA A 171 12.87 21.76 -17.40
CA ALA A 171 12.62 20.45 -18.00
C ALA A 171 12.86 19.28 -17.01
N GLY A 172 12.49 19.46 -15.74
CA GLY A 172 12.50 18.44 -14.72
C GLY A 172 13.77 18.34 -13.88
N LYS A 173 14.72 19.32 -13.98
CA LYS A 173 15.91 19.31 -13.13
C LYS A 173 15.63 19.77 -11.71
N ASN A 174 14.77 20.77 -11.55
CA ASN A 174 14.30 21.29 -10.27
C ASN A 174 12.80 21.39 -10.25
N TRP A 175 12.20 21.25 -9.06
CA TRP A 175 10.75 21.24 -8.86
C TRP A 175 10.35 22.19 -7.76
N GLN A 176 9.23 22.89 -7.96
CA GLN A 176 8.58 23.73 -6.97
C GLN A 176 7.14 23.27 -6.79
N GLN A 177 6.70 23.13 -5.55
CA GLN A 177 5.29 22.91 -5.22
C GLN A 177 4.51 24.20 -5.46
N MET A 178 3.42 24.10 -6.21
CA MET A 178 2.64 25.23 -6.70
C MET A 178 1.21 25.26 -6.16
N GLY A 179 0.99 24.69 -4.95
CA GLY A 179 -0.32 24.73 -4.27
C GLY A 179 -1.15 23.48 -4.49
N LEU A 180 -2.44 23.59 -4.17
CA LEU A 180 -3.44 22.53 -4.21
C LEU A 180 -3.10 21.33 -3.28
N GLU A 181 -2.40 21.56 -2.17
CA GLU A 181 -1.85 20.53 -1.28
C GLU A 181 -2.92 19.60 -0.70
N LYS A 182 -4.13 20.14 -0.52
CA LYS A 182 -5.24 19.40 0.09
C LYS A 182 -6.09 18.61 -0.91
N THR A 183 -5.82 18.74 -2.21
CA THR A 183 -6.66 18.08 -3.24
C THR A 183 -6.52 16.57 -3.25
N GLY A 184 -5.44 16.03 -2.69
CA GLY A 184 -5.19 14.61 -2.57
C GLY A 184 -4.86 13.90 -3.89
N ARG A 185 -5.57 14.18 -4.99
CA ARG A 185 -5.36 13.54 -6.30
C ARG A 185 -5.66 14.48 -7.44
N ILE A 186 -4.71 14.61 -8.38
CA ILE A 186 -4.88 15.39 -9.62
C ILE A 186 -4.98 14.41 -10.81
N GLY A 187 -6.18 14.28 -11.36
CA GLY A 187 -6.46 13.34 -12.44
C GLY A 187 -5.99 13.80 -13.82
N ARG A 188 -6.03 15.10 -14.10
CA ARG A 188 -5.61 15.66 -15.39
C ARG A 188 -5.10 17.09 -15.23
N ILE A 189 -4.08 17.44 -16.00
CA ILE A 189 -3.58 18.79 -16.16
C ILE A 189 -3.67 19.16 -17.63
N VAL A 190 -4.21 20.36 -17.92
CA VAL A 190 -4.27 20.93 -19.28
C VAL A 190 -3.64 22.31 -19.26
N ILE A 191 -2.63 22.52 -20.10
CA ILE A 191 -1.92 23.79 -20.26
C ILE A 191 -2.47 24.47 -21.50
N HIS A 192 -2.79 25.77 -21.40
CA HIS A 192 -3.22 26.56 -22.54
C HIS A 192 -2.11 26.60 -23.61
N PRO A 193 -2.41 26.29 -24.89
CA PRO A 193 -1.39 26.12 -25.92
C PRO A 193 -0.51 27.35 -26.18
N ASP A 194 -1.06 28.56 -26.12
CA ASP A 194 -0.37 29.82 -26.44
C ASP A 194 0.05 30.61 -25.19
N ASN A 195 -0.54 30.35 -24.03
CA ASN A 195 -0.22 31.04 -22.78
C ASN A 195 0.02 30.05 -21.64
N PRO A 196 1.26 29.62 -21.40
CA PRO A 196 1.57 28.59 -20.44
C PRO A 196 1.33 29.00 -18.97
N LYS A 197 0.95 30.25 -18.70
CA LYS A 197 0.52 30.71 -17.38
C LYS A 197 -0.92 30.31 -17.05
N ILE A 198 -1.73 29.94 -18.06
CA ILE A 198 -3.09 29.45 -17.87
C ILE A 198 -3.03 27.94 -17.85
N VAL A 199 -3.36 27.35 -16.70
CA VAL A 199 -3.35 25.88 -16.49
C VAL A 199 -4.61 25.48 -15.76
N PHE A 200 -5.21 24.38 -16.19
CA PHE A 200 -6.34 23.75 -15.52
C PHE A 200 -5.89 22.43 -14.87
N ALA A 201 -6.39 22.18 -13.68
CA ALA A 201 -6.17 20.92 -12.93
C ALA A 201 -7.51 20.32 -12.52
N ALA A 202 -7.73 19.07 -12.91
CA ALA A 202 -8.87 18.28 -12.45
C ALA A 202 -8.49 17.57 -11.15
N ALA A 203 -9.06 18.02 -10.03
CA ALA A 203 -8.78 17.54 -8.68
C ALA A 203 -9.89 16.59 -8.19
N ALA A 204 -9.58 15.29 -8.09
CA ALA A 204 -10.52 14.27 -7.68
C ALA A 204 -10.79 14.26 -6.15
N GLY A 205 -9.87 14.78 -5.36
CA GLY A 205 -9.94 14.77 -3.90
C GLY A 205 -9.21 13.60 -3.25
N HIS A 206 -9.26 13.52 -1.92
CA HIS A 206 -8.68 12.40 -1.18
C HIS A 206 -9.54 11.13 -1.22
N LEU A 207 -10.84 11.24 -1.54
CA LEU A 207 -11.83 10.16 -1.70
C LEU A 207 -12.24 9.42 -0.41
N TYR A 208 -11.78 9.85 0.76
CA TYR A 208 -12.10 9.21 2.05
C TYR A 208 -13.27 9.86 2.79
N GLY A 209 -14.00 10.73 2.13
CA GLY A 209 -15.18 11.44 2.65
C GLY A 209 -15.44 12.73 1.90
N PRO A 210 -16.49 13.50 2.29
CA PRO A 210 -16.77 14.81 1.72
C PRO A 210 -15.61 15.78 1.92
N GLN A 211 -15.37 16.65 0.92
CA GLN A 211 -14.24 17.57 0.91
C GLN A 211 -14.52 18.76 0.00
N GLU A 212 -14.08 19.95 0.42
CA GLU A 212 -14.23 21.19 -0.37
C GLU A 212 -13.16 21.34 -1.46
N GLU A 213 -11.95 20.78 -1.26
CA GLU A 213 -10.82 20.92 -2.17
C GLU A 213 -10.88 19.95 -3.36
N ARG A 214 -12.07 19.85 -3.98
CA ARG A 214 -12.40 19.05 -5.17
C ARG A 214 -12.91 19.92 -6.30
N GLY A 215 -12.82 19.44 -7.55
CA GLY A 215 -13.36 20.08 -8.74
C GLY A 215 -12.34 20.42 -9.80
N ILE A 216 -12.62 21.40 -10.64
CA ILE A 216 -11.66 21.93 -11.60
C ILE A 216 -11.09 23.24 -11.06
N PHE A 217 -9.78 23.31 -11.02
CA PHE A 217 -9.02 24.49 -10.62
C PHE A 217 -8.33 25.10 -11.84
N ARG A 218 -8.24 26.44 -11.85
CA ARG A 218 -7.54 27.22 -12.89
C ARG A 218 -6.54 28.16 -12.25
N THR A 219 -5.37 28.27 -12.84
CA THR A 219 -4.43 29.36 -12.61
C THR A 219 -4.33 30.19 -13.88
N THR A 220 -4.10 31.53 -13.74
CA THR A 220 -3.84 32.44 -14.85
C THR A 220 -2.48 33.17 -14.69
N ASP A 221 -1.76 32.87 -13.64
CA ASP A 221 -0.50 33.48 -13.25
C ASP A 221 0.69 32.49 -13.18
N GLY A 222 0.51 31.29 -13.72
CA GLY A 222 1.55 30.24 -13.72
C GLY A 222 1.64 29.47 -12.42
N GLY A 223 0.54 29.34 -11.68
CA GLY A 223 0.41 28.53 -10.47
C GLY A 223 0.69 29.27 -9.17
N VAL A 224 0.89 30.60 -9.21
CA VAL A 224 1.06 31.40 -7.99
C VAL A 224 -0.25 31.43 -7.21
N THR A 225 -1.39 31.54 -7.94
CA THR A 225 -2.73 31.46 -7.36
C THR A 225 -3.61 30.47 -8.13
N TRP A 226 -4.56 29.86 -7.44
CA TRP A 226 -5.53 28.93 -8.01
C TRP A 226 -6.95 29.31 -7.64
N GLU A 227 -7.82 29.29 -8.62
CA GLU A 227 -9.26 29.47 -8.47
C GLU A 227 -9.98 28.16 -8.76
N ARG A 228 -10.94 27.77 -7.90
CA ARG A 228 -11.84 26.65 -8.19
C ARG A 228 -12.95 27.15 -9.10
N VAL A 229 -12.87 26.82 -10.39
CA VAL A 229 -13.81 27.30 -11.42
C VAL A 229 -15.01 26.39 -11.64
N LEU A 230 -14.93 25.10 -11.22
CA LEU A 230 -16.05 24.17 -11.25
C LEU A 230 -16.07 23.34 -9.95
N PHE A 231 -17.23 23.35 -9.30
CA PHE A 231 -17.52 22.55 -8.11
C PHE A 231 -18.93 21.95 -8.21
N SER A 232 -19.06 20.63 -8.29
CA SER A 232 -20.33 19.92 -8.40
C SER A 232 -20.91 19.49 -7.06
N GLY A 233 -20.08 19.49 -6.00
CA GLY A 233 -20.46 19.13 -4.63
C GLY A 233 -19.29 18.50 -3.86
N PRO A 234 -19.44 18.34 -2.53
CA PRO A 234 -18.34 17.88 -1.66
C PRO A 234 -18.00 16.38 -1.83
N ASN A 235 -18.87 15.60 -2.47
CA ASN A 235 -18.64 14.16 -2.69
C ASN A 235 -18.00 13.87 -4.05
N SER A 236 -17.88 14.89 -4.94
CA SER A 236 -17.42 14.75 -6.31
C SER A 236 -16.23 15.63 -6.61
N GLY A 237 -15.29 15.14 -7.39
CA GLY A 237 -14.13 15.90 -7.85
C GLY A 237 -13.97 15.90 -9.36
N GLY A 238 -13.09 16.78 -9.87
CA GLY A 238 -12.68 16.75 -11.26
C GLY A 238 -11.81 15.54 -11.57
N ILE A 239 -12.16 14.76 -12.60
CA ILE A 239 -11.40 13.56 -12.96
C ILE A 239 -10.75 13.66 -14.33
N ASP A 240 -11.38 14.36 -15.26
CA ASP A 240 -10.84 14.61 -16.58
C ASP A 240 -11.24 16.02 -17.10
N ILE A 241 -10.43 16.58 -17.99
CA ILE A 241 -10.68 17.85 -18.65
C ILE A 241 -9.95 17.87 -20.00
N VAL A 242 -10.63 18.38 -21.03
CA VAL A 242 -10.05 18.61 -22.34
C VAL A 242 -10.33 20.05 -22.80
N MET A 243 -9.38 20.64 -23.52
CA MET A 243 -9.47 21.97 -24.10
C MET A 243 -9.50 21.84 -25.61
N HIS A 244 -10.42 22.58 -26.26
CA HIS A 244 -10.52 22.60 -27.69
C HIS A 244 -9.22 23.15 -28.32
N PRO A 245 -8.55 22.41 -29.23
CA PRO A 245 -7.19 22.68 -29.66
C PRO A 245 -6.99 23.99 -30.43
N SER A 246 -8.06 24.53 -31.06
CA SER A 246 -8.01 25.77 -31.82
C SER A 246 -8.83 26.93 -31.20
N ASN A 247 -9.57 26.67 -30.13
CA ASN A 247 -10.33 27.66 -29.39
C ASN A 247 -10.30 27.40 -27.89
N SER A 248 -9.27 27.86 -27.19
CA SER A 248 -9.03 27.64 -25.77
C SER A 248 -10.18 28.14 -24.84
N ARG A 249 -11.17 28.86 -25.35
CA ARG A 249 -12.36 29.25 -24.59
C ARG A 249 -13.36 28.08 -24.42
N ILE A 250 -13.26 27.06 -25.26
CA ILE A 250 -14.12 25.88 -25.20
C ILE A 250 -13.41 24.77 -24.41
N LEU A 251 -14.04 24.32 -23.33
CA LEU A 251 -13.54 23.24 -22.50
C LEU A 251 -14.69 22.26 -22.18
N PHE A 252 -14.33 20.99 -22.03
CA PHE A 252 -15.18 19.95 -21.47
C PHE A 252 -14.51 19.37 -20.26
N ALA A 253 -15.28 19.16 -19.18
CA ALA A 253 -14.79 18.61 -17.93
C ALA A 253 -15.72 17.52 -17.40
N ALA A 254 -15.13 16.55 -16.72
CA ALA A 254 -15.84 15.47 -16.05
C ALA A 254 -15.67 15.59 -14.55
N THR A 255 -16.80 15.52 -13.83
CA THR A 255 -16.81 15.35 -12.38
C THR A 255 -17.24 13.94 -12.02
N TRP A 256 -16.69 13.40 -10.94
CA TRP A 256 -16.88 12.02 -10.51
C TRP A 256 -17.11 11.96 -9.00
N GLN A 257 -18.31 11.49 -8.61
CA GLN A 257 -18.61 11.14 -7.24
C GLN A 257 -18.03 9.76 -6.94
N MET A 258 -17.09 9.73 -5.99
CA MET A 258 -16.37 8.52 -5.60
C MET A 258 -15.99 8.58 -4.13
N GLN A 259 -16.16 7.47 -3.42
CA GLN A 259 -15.74 7.32 -2.04
C GLN A 259 -15.11 5.95 -1.78
N ILE A 260 -14.11 5.94 -0.88
CA ILE A 260 -13.40 4.75 -0.39
C ILE A 260 -13.55 4.71 1.12
N TRP A 261 -13.80 3.51 1.66
CA TRP A 261 -13.78 3.19 3.08
C TRP A 261 -12.88 1.97 3.34
N PRO A 262 -12.49 1.68 4.56
CA PRO A 262 -11.78 0.43 4.86
C PRO A 262 -12.54 -0.83 4.46
N TRP A 263 -13.86 -0.75 4.35
CA TRP A 263 -14.74 -1.89 4.02
C TRP A 263 -15.31 -1.87 2.61
N GLY A 264 -14.94 -0.93 1.77
CA GLY A 264 -15.47 -0.86 0.41
C GLY A 264 -15.23 0.45 -0.30
N ARG A 265 -15.81 0.56 -1.48
CA ARG A 265 -15.76 1.75 -2.33
C ARG A 265 -17.04 1.84 -3.16
N GLU A 266 -17.38 3.05 -3.57
CA GLU A 266 -18.58 3.32 -4.34
C GLU A 266 -18.30 4.38 -5.40
N SER A 267 -18.59 4.02 -6.66
CA SER A 267 -18.54 4.89 -7.83
C SER A 267 -19.93 5.32 -8.26
N GLY A 268 -20.03 6.59 -8.67
CA GLY A 268 -21.25 7.16 -9.21
C GLY A 268 -22.11 7.87 -8.19
N GLY A 269 -22.87 8.83 -8.68
CA GLY A 269 -23.80 9.62 -7.87
C GLY A 269 -24.26 10.88 -8.56
N PRO A 270 -25.21 11.63 -7.92
CA PRO A 270 -25.83 12.82 -8.52
C PRO A 270 -24.86 13.98 -8.79
N GLU A 271 -23.71 13.99 -8.11
CA GLU A 271 -22.68 15.02 -8.33
C GLU A 271 -21.70 14.65 -9.46
N SER A 272 -21.74 13.44 -10.03
CA SER A 272 -21.03 13.09 -11.26
C SER A 272 -21.69 13.74 -12.46
N GLY A 273 -20.90 14.18 -13.44
CA GLY A 273 -21.45 14.76 -14.65
C GLY A 273 -20.44 15.23 -15.67
N LEU A 274 -20.94 15.48 -16.88
CA LEU A 274 -20.23 16.12 -17.98
C LEU A 274 -20.57 17.59 -17.99
N TRP A 275 -19.57 18.43 -18.21
CA TRP A 275 -19.67 19.89 -18.15
C TRP A 275 -19.00 20.54 -19.35
N THR A 276 -19.53 21.67 -19.83
CA THR A 276 -18.91 22.49 -20.87
C THR A 276 -18.74 23.94 -20.41
N SER A 277 -17.66 24.57 -20.83
CA SER A 277 -17.44 26.00 -20.77
C SER A 277 -17.22 26.55 -22.18
N ARG A 278 -17.71 27.71 -22.46
CA ARG A 278 -17.57 28.44 -23.76
C ARG A 278 -16.84 29.77 -23.58
N ASP A 279 -16.36 30.08 -22.39
CA ASP A 279 -15.76 31.38 -22.01
C ASP A 279 -14.36 31.25 -21.37
N GLY A 280 -13.69 30.10 -21.52
CA GLY A 280 -12.36 29.87 -20.97
C GLY A 280 -12.37 29.41 -19.51
N GLY A 281 -13.48 28.81 -19.08
CA GLY A 281 -13.65 28.28 -17.74
C GLY A 281 -14.21 29.28 -16.72
N ASP A 282 -14.69 30.47 -17.16
CA ASP A 282 -15.32 31.44 -16.26
C ASP A 282 -16.70 30.97 -15.80
N THR A 283 -17.47 30.34 -16.70
CA THR A 283 -18.74 29.69 -16.37
C THR A 283 -18.80 28.26 -16.92
N TRP A 284 -19.55 27.41 -16.23
CA TRP A 284 -19.72 26.01 -16.60
C TRP A 284 -21.19 25.63 -16.63
N GLN A 285 -21.58 24.89 -17.67
CA GLN A 285 -22.90 24.34 -17.83
C GLN A 285 -22.83 22.81 -17.74
N ARG A 286 -23.67 22.23 -16.89
CA ARG A 286 -23.86 20.77 -16.86
C ARG A 286 -24.60 20.35 -18.13
N MET A 287 -24.11 19.28 -18.75
CA MET A 287 -24.70 18.73 -19.96
C MET A 287 -25.64 17.60 -19.56
N GLU A 288 -26.92 17.73 -19.92
CA GLU A 288 -27.95 16.75 -19.63
C GLU A 288 -28.93 16.68 -20.79
N GLY A 289 -29.41 15.51 -21.12
CA GLY A 289 -30.28 15.33 -22.30
C GLY A 289 -29.48 15.31 -23.62
N ASP A 290 -30.08 15.69 -24.70
CA ASP A 290 -29.48 15.82 -26.05
C ASP A 290 -28.69 14.55 -26.49
N GLY A 291 -29.22 13.36 -26.11
CA GLY A 291 -28.65 12.07 -26.44
C GLY A 291 -27.68 11.47 -25.40
N LEU A 292 -27.33 12.20 -24.36
CA LEU A 292 -26.54 11.67 -23.23
C LEU A 292 -27.34 10.66 -22.40
N PRO A 293 -26.66 9.75 -21.67
CA PRO A 293 -27.33 8.77 -20.82
C PRO A 293 -28.16 9.44 -19.72
N LYS A 294 -29.30 8.86 -19.42
CA LYS A 294 -30.18 9.27 -18.34
C LYS A 294 -29.87 8.44 -17.10
N GLY A 295 -29.93 9.09 -15.92
CA GLY A 295 -29.70 8.40 -14.65
C GLY A 295 -28.37 8.75 -14.01
N THR A 296 -27.91 7.89 -13.12
CA THR A 296 -26.67 8.12 -12.37
C THR A 296 -25.47 7.83 -13.25
N LEU A 297 -24.50 8.76 -13.24
CA LEU A 297 -23.23 8.62 -13.93
C LEU A 297 -22.12 8.33 -12.93
N GLY A 298 -21.15 7.54 -13.36
CA GLY A 298 -19.91 7.29 -12.64
C GLY A 298 -18.74 8.07 -13.25
N ARG A 299 -17.63 7.36 -13.48
CA ARG A 299 -16.41 7.92 -14.08
C ARG A 299 -16.62 8.24 -15.55
N ILE A 300 -16.07 9.38 -15.99
CA ILE A 300 -16.12 9.83 -17.37
C ILE A 300 -14.70 10.12 -17.84
N GLY A 301 -14.30 9.54 -18.97
CA GLY A 301 -13.08 9.86 -19.72
C GLY A 301 -13.40 10.65 -20.98
N LEU A 302 -12.61 11.66 -21.32
CA LEU A 302 -12.85 12.58 -22.43
C LEU A 302 -11.74 12.51 -23.47
N GLY A 303 -12.11 12.70 -24.76
CA GLY A 303 -11.14 12.78 -25.85
C GLY A 303 -11.61 13.66 -27.00
N MET A 304 -10.63 14.33 -27.64
CA MET A 304 -10.86 15.24 -28.75
C MET A 304 -9.66 15.21 -29.70
N SER A 305 -9.88 15.35 -31.00
CA SER A 305 -8.84 15.44 -32.02
C SER A 305 -8.58 16.88 -32.46
N SER A 306 -7.33 17.19 -32.81
CA SER A 306 -6.98 18.46 -33.46
C SER A 306 -7.48 18.56 -34.89
N ASN A 307 -7.68 17.44 -35.56
CA ASN A 307 -8.11 17.36 -36.96
C ASN A 307 -9.58 17.73 -37.15
N ASP A 308 -10.44 17.29 -36.20
CA ASP A 308 -11.88 17.58 -36.19
C ASP A 308 -12.32 17.80 -34.72
N PRO A 309 -12.11 19.03 -34.19
CA PRO A 309 -12.30 19.29 -32.76
C PRO A 309 -13.78 19.42 -32.34
N ASP A 310 -14.71 19.48 -33.28
CA ASP A 310 -16.16 19.39 -33.01
C ASP A 310 -16.58 17.95 -32.70
N LYS A 311 -15.73 16.96 -33.04
CA LYS A 311 -15.94 15.58 -32.68
C LYS A 311 -15.33 15.28 -31.31
N ILE A 312 -16.21 15.02 -30.34
CA ILE A 312 -15.86 14.81 -28.93
C ILE A 312 -16.34 13.43 -28.50
N TYR A 313 -15.49 12.73 -27.79
CA TYR A 313 -15.78 11.42 -27.23
C TYR A 313 -15.90 11.48 -25.70
N ALA A 314 -16.90 10.79 -25.16
CA ALA A 314 -17.09 10.58 -23.73
C ALA A 314 -17.27 9.09 -23.45
N LEU A 315 -16.34 8.53 -22.69
CA LEU A 315 -16.41 7.16 -22.18
C LEU A 315 -17.02 7.23 -20.78
N ILE A 316 -18.25 6.75 -20.62
CA ILE A 316 -19.08 7.02 -19.43
C ILE A 316 -19.43 5.73 -18.73
N GLU A 317 -19.15 5.64 -17.42
CA GLU A 317 -19.67 4.61 -16.54
C GLU A 317 -21.15 4.86 -16.26
N THR A 318 -21.99 3.91 -16.66
CA THR A 318 -23.43 3.91 -16.45
C THR A 318 -23.89 2.65 -15.69
N ASN A 319 -25.15 2.59 -15.31
CA ASN A 319 -25.69 1.46 -14.55
C ASN A 319 -25.82 0.15 -15.33
N SER A 320 -25.54 0.18 -16.64
CA SER A 320 -25.57 -0.99 -17.52
C SER A 320 -24.50 -2.06 -17.23
N ASN A 321 -23.55 -1.75 -16.35
CA ASN A 321 -22.42 -2.64 -16.04
C ASN A 321 -22.76 -3.78 -15.08
N ARG A 322 -24.01 -3.89 -14.62
CA ARG A 322 -24.37 -4.87 -13.58
C ARG A 322 -24.84 -6.22 -14.10
N ASP A 323 -25.46 -6.28 -15.27
CA ASP A 323 -26.09 -7.50 -15.78
C ASP A 323 -25.91 -7.60 -17.29
N TYR A 324 -25.64 -8.81 -17.82
CA TYR A 324 -25.53 -9.14 -19.25
C TYR A 324 -26.90 -9.09 -19.98
N GLU A 325 -27.83 -8.28 -19.49
CA GLU A 325 -29.13 -8.09 -20.13
C GLU A 325 -29.02 -7.09 -21.29
N PRO A 326 -29.87 -7.15 -22.30
CA PRO A 326 -29.86 -6.18 -23.40
C PRO A 326 -29.98 -4.76 -22.88
N LEU A 327 -29.12 -3.86 -23.38
CA LEU A 327 -29.09 -2.44 -23.00
C LEU A 327 -30.44 -1.78 -23.22
N ALA A 328 -30.93 -1.07 -22.21
CA ALA A 328 -32.01 -0.12 -22.37
C ALA A 328 -31.54 1.11 -23.17
N ASP A 329 -32.46 1.90 -23.73
CA ASP A 329 -32.18 3.06 -24.61
C ASP A 329 -31.26 4.15 -24.01
N HIS A 330 -30.85 4.04 -22.76
CA HIS A 330 -30.04 5.02 -22.01
C HIS A 330 -28.79 4.42 -21.40
N GLU A 331 -28.47 3.17 -21.71
CA GLU A 331 -27.32 2.43 -21.17
C GLU A 331 -26.30 2.21 -22.27
N GLY A 332 -25.05 2.43 -22.00
CA GLY A 332 -23.96 2.28 -22.96
C GLY A 332 -22.63 2.67 -22.34
N THR A 333 -21.58 2.66 -23.14
CA THR A 333 -20.22 2.90 -22.70
C THR A 333 -19.59 4.10 -23.41
N LEU A 334 -19.75 4.22 -24.72
CA LEU A 334 -19.14 5.27 -25.53
C LEU A 334 -20.20 6.18 -26.17
N TRP A 335 -20.12 7.48 -25.88
CA TRP A 335 -20.88 8.55 -26.51
C TRP A 335 -19.97 9.43 -27.36
N ARG A 336 -20.53 9.98 -28.43
CA ARG A 336 -19.85 10.94 -29.31
C ARG A 336 -20.77 12.09 -29.68
N SER A 337 -20.22 13.27 -29.67
CA SER A 337 -20.77 14.45 -30.35
C SER A 337 -20.00 14.69 -31.63
N ASP A 338 -20.70 15.07 -32.69
CA ASP A 338 -20.12 15.47 -33.99
C ASP A 338 -20.40 16.97 -34.28
N ASP A 339 -20.90 17.75 -33.31
CA ASP A 339 -21.32 19.13 -33.41
C ASP A 339 -20.83 20.06 -32.26
N GLY A 340 -19.66 19.73 -31.71
CA GLY A 340 -19.02 20.54 -30.66
C GLY A 340 -19.70 20.42 -29.31
N GLY A 341 -20.42 19.34 -29.06
CA GLY A 341 -21.09 19.04 -27.79
C GLY A 341 -22.54 19.50 -27.73
N ASP A 342 -23.15 19.99 -28.82
CA ASP A 342 -24.54 20.43 -28.82
C ASP A 342 -25.52 19.22 -28.82
N SER A 343 -25.13 18.10 -29.41
CA SER A 343 -25.86 16.83 -29.32
C SER A 343 -24.93 15.65 -29.22
N TRP A 344 -25.42 14.53 -28.65
CA TRP A 344 -24.67 13.31 -28.38
C TRP A 344 -25.39 12.07 -28.91
N SER A 345 -24.60 11.08 -29.34
CA SER A 345 -25.11 9.78 -29.74
C SER A 345 -24.34 8.68 -29.06
N MET A 346 -25.02 7.65 -28.55
CA MET A 346 -24.37 6.42 -28.13
C MET A 346 -23.80 5.71 -29.34
N ILE A 347 -22.49 5.52 -29.36
CA ILE A 347 -21.77 4.89 -30.47
C ILE A 347 -21.56 3.41 -30.21
N ASN A 348 -21.25 3.04 -28.96
CA ASN A 348 -20.92 1.68 -28.61
C ASN A 348 -21.35 1.39 -27.16
N GLY A 349 -21.99 0.23 -26.94
CA GLY A 349 -22.43 -0.22 -25.63
C GLY A 349 -21.53 -1.31 -25.03
N ASP A 350 -20.45 -1.66 -25.68
CA ASP A 350 -19.58 -2.75 -25.22
C ASP A 350 -18.76 -2.33 -24.00
N HIS A 351 -18.96 -3.04 -22.87
CA HIS A 351 -18.25 -2.82 -21.62
C HIS A 351 -16.74 -3.12 -21.70
N ALA A 352 -16.29 -3.88 -22.69
CA ALA A 352 -14.87 -4.12 -22.90
C ALA A 352 -14.06 -2.83 -23.11
N LEU A 353 -14.72 -1.74 -23.57
CA LEU A 353 -14.09 -0.42 -23.74
C LEU A 353 -13.79 0.26 -22.40
N ALA A 354 -14.54 -0.06 -21.34
CA ALA A 354 -14.41 0.55 -20.01
C ALA A 354 -14.62 -0.47 -18.89
N GLN A 355 -14.00 -1.63 -18.97
CA GLN A 355 -14.01 -2.58 -17.84
C GLN A 355 -13.42 -1.96 -16.58
N ARG A 356 -14.00 -2.27 -15.40
CA ARG A 356 -13.58 -1.73 -14.11
C ARG A 356 -13.40 -0.20 -14.14
N PRO A 357 -14.47 0.57 -14.33
CA PRO A 357 -14.38 2.01 -14.60
C PRO A 357 -13.68 2.81 -13.51
N LEU A 358 -13.74 2.37 -12.26
CA LEU A 358 -12.99 2.97 -11.15
C LEU A 358 -11.48 3.03 -11.44
N TYR A 359 -10.97 1.99 -12.10
CA TYR A 359 -9.56 1.73 -12.29
C TYR A 359 -9.05 2.15 -13.67
N TYR A 360 -9.93 2.23 -14.66
CA TYR A 360 -9.58 2.60 -16.05
C TYR A 360 -10.37 3.81 -16.53
N SER A 361 -11.01 3.71 -17.69
CA SER A 361 -11.87 4.74 -18.30
C SER A 361 -11.11 5.97 -18.77
N ARG A 362 -10.07 5.76 -19.58
CA ARG A 362 -9.43 6.79 -20.38
C ARG A 362 -9.46 6.46 -21.85
N LEU A 363 -9.46 7.50 -22.67
CA LEU A 363 -9.31 7.38 -24.11
C LEU A 363 -8.38 8.46 -24.65
N ALA A 364 -7.78 8.19 -25.81
CA ALA A 364 -7.01 9.15 -26.58
C ALA A 364 -7.50 9.14 -28.01
N VAL A 365 -7.55 10.31 -28.66
CA VAL A 365 -7.94 10.45 -30.07
C VAL A 365 -6.73 10.90 -30.86
N ALA A 366 -6.47 10.26 -32.00
CA ALA A 366 -5.34 10.62 -32.83
C ALA A 366 -5.46 12.08 -33.31
N PRO A 367 -4.40 12.90 -33.21
CA PRO A 367 -4.47 14.31 -33.52
C PRO A 367 -4.74 14.64 -34.98
N ASP A 368 -4.41 13.73 -35.91
CA ASP A 368 -4.56 13.84 -37.35
C ASP A 368 -5.73 13.03 -37.91
N ASN A 369 -6.45 12.26 -37.10
CA ASN A 369 -7.60 11.45 -37.50
C ASN A 369 -8.62 11.30 -36.37
N ALA A 370 -9.66 12.10 -36.39
CA ALA A 370 -10.71 12.11 -35.37
C ALA A 370 -11.50 10.80 -35.26
N ASN A 371 -11.41 9.89 -36.21
CA ASN A 371 -12.02 8.56 -36.15
C ASN A 371 -11.10 7.48 -35.58
N GLU A 372 -9.83 7.79 -35.34
CA GLU A 372 -8.90 6.89 -34.67
C GLU A 372 -8.93 7.14 -33.17
N VAL A 373 -9.54 6.21 -32.43
CA VAL A 373 -9.75 6.30 -30.98
C VAL A 373 -9.09 5.11 -30.30
N HIS A 374 -8.38 5.39 -29.24
CA HIS A 374 -7.67 4.43 -28.41
C HIS A 374 -8.31 4.37 -27.03
N PHE A 375 -8.66 3.19 -26.56
CA PHE A 375 -9.30 2.98 -25.26
C PHE A 375 -8.35 2.28 -24.29
N MET A 376 -8.20 2.89 -23.11
CA MET A 376 -7.35 2.39 -22.01
C MET A 376 -8.24 1.66 -21.00
N SER A 377 -8.12 0.33 -20.99
CA SER A 377 -8.84 -0.58 -20.12
C SER A 377 -7.93 -1.76 -19.76
N THR A 378 -8.48 -2.88 -19.23
CA THR A 378 -7.75 -4.15 -19.07
C THR A 378 -7.04 -4.56 -20.34
N ARG A 379 -7.65 -4.24 -21.47
CA ARG A 379 -7.04 -4.36 -22.78
C ARG A 379 -6.91 -2.98 -23.42
N TYR A 380 -5.82 -2.76 -24.12
CA TYR A 380 -5.69 -1.64 -25.03
C TYR A 380 -6.38 -1.99 -26.34
N THR A 381 -7.39 -1.22 -26.70
CA THR A 381 -8.16 -1.40 -27.94
C THR A 381 -8.10 -0.15 -28.80
N LYS A 382 -8.22 -0.33 -30.11
CA LYS A 382 -8.14 0.75 -31.12
C LYS A 382 -9.33 0.67 -32.08
N SER A 383 -9.99 1.80 -32.30
CA SER A 383 -10.99 2.01 -33.34
C SER A 383 -10.44 2.88 -34.47
N LEU A 384 -10.86 2.64 -35.69
CA LEU A 384 -10.55 3.45 -36.89
C LEU A 384 -11.81 4.08 -37.51
N ASP A 385 -12.97 3.84 -36.94
CA ASP A 385 -14.30 4.26 -37.45
C ASP A 385 -15.09 5.09 -36.45
N GLY A 386 -14.38 5.73 -35.51
CA GLY A 386 -15.00 6.61 -34.54
C GLY A 386 -15.71 5.89 -33.39
N GLY A 387 -15.23 4.70 -33.04
CA GLY A 387 -15.73 3.91 -31.89
C GLY A 387 -16.82 2.91 -32.26
N ILE A 388 -17.25 2.81 -33.52
CA ILE A 388 -18.31 1.88 -33.94
C ILE A 388 -17.81 0.44 -33.83
N SER A 389 -16.60 0.20 -34.28
CA SER A 389 -15.89 -1.07 -34.09
C SER A 389 -14.50 -0.84 -33.54
N TYR A 390 -13.91 -1.89 -32.94
CA TYR A 390 -12.57 -1.80 -32.38
C TYR A 390 -11.82 -3.12 -32.51
N THR A 391 -10.51 -3.05 -32.36
CA THR A 391 -9.61 -4.21 -32.39
C THR A 391 -8.77 -4.23 -31.12
N ASP A 392 -8.65 -5.39 -30.50
CA ASP A 392 -7.73 -5.64 -29.39
C ASP A 392 -6.28 -5.58 -29.89
N ILE A 393 -5.46 -4.75 -29.27
CA ILE A 393 -4.05 -4.59 -29.63
C ILE A 393 -3.14 -5.28 -28.62
N ALA A 394 -3.36 -5.03 -27.30
CA ALA A 394 -2.56 -5.61 -26.24
C ALA A 394 -3.34 -5.66 -24.92
N GLY A 395 -3.01 -6.64 -24.07
CA GLY A 395 -3.39 -6.63 -22.66
C GLY A 395 -2.43 -5.78 -21.83
N GLY A 396 -2.70 -5.64 -20.53
CA GLY A 396 -1.74 -5.08 -19.58
C GLY A 396 -2.25 -3.95 -18.69
N ASP A 397 -3.58 -3.83 -18.52
CA ASP A 397 -4.16 -2.89 -17.58
C ASP A 397 -3.68 -1.45 -17.81
N ASN A 398 -4.26 -0.81 -18.82
CA ASN A 398 -3.75 0.43 -19.40
C ASN A 398 -4.41 1.65 -18.77
N HIS A 399 -3.62 2.68 -18.44
CA HIS A 399 -4.07 3.85 -17.68
C HIS A 399 -4.07 5.15 -18.47
N ASP A 400 -2.98 5.46 -19.15
CA ASP A 400 -2.81 6.73 -19.84
C ASP A 400 -2.09 6.55 -21.17
N MET A 401 -2.40 7.42 -22.12
CA MET A 401 -1.78 7.42 -23.43
C MET A 401 -1.49 8.85 -23.89
N TRP A 402 -0.33 9.03 -24.46
CA TRP A 402 0.02 10.25 -25.17
C TRP A 402 0.42 9.91 -26.62
N ILE A 403 -0.15 10.65 -27.55
CA ILE A 403 0.16 10.61 -28.98
C ILE A 403 0.78 11.93 -29.34
N ASP A 404 1.94 11.94 -29.98
CA ASP A 404 2.63 13.18 -30.35
C ASP A 404 1.78 13.99 -31.37
N PRO A 405 1.36 15.20 -31.02
CA PRO A 405 0.54 16.01 -31.94
C PRO A 405 1.26 16.37 -33.25
N ALA A 406 2.60 16.47 -33.22
CA ALA A 406 3.40 16.78 -34.39
C ALA A 406 3.87 15.52 -35.15
N MET A 407 3.89 14.37 -34.51
CA MET A 407 4.33 13.08 -35.07
C MET A 407 3.43 11.95 -34.58
N PRO A 408 2.19 11.80 -35.11
CA PRO A 408 1.18 10.88 -34.59
C PRO A 408 1.56 9.39 -34.58
N ASP A 409 2.58 9.00 -35.34
CA ASP A 409 3.14 7.65 -35.30
C ASP A 409 3.90 7.35 -34.01
N ARG A 410 4.27 8.40 -33.27
CA ARG A 410 4.96 8.33 -32.00
C ARG A 410 3.98 8.34 -30.84
N MET A 411 3.95 7.25 -30.07
CA MET A 411 2.99 7.02 -29.01
C MET A 411 3.67 6.40 -27.78
N ILE A 412 3.11 6.71 -26.60
CA ILE A 412 3.48 6.05 -25.35
C ILE A 412 2.22 5.73 -24.53
N ILE A 413 2.18 4.52 -23.98
CA ILE A 413 1.11 4.05 -23.06
C ILE A 413 1.74 3.72 -21.72
N GLY A 414 1.12 4.19 -20.64
CA GLY A 414 1.38 3.77 -19.25
C GLY A 414 0.41 2.67 -18.83
N ASN A 415 0.94 1.62 -18.21
CA ASN A 415 0.17 0.49 -17.73
C ASN A 415 0.76 -0.16 -16.47
N ASP A 416 0.12 -1.22 -15.96
CA ASP A 416 0.56 -1.89 -14.72
C ASP A 416 1.89 -2.64 -14.84
N GLN A 417 2.44 -2.76 -16.05
CA GLN A 417 3.76 -3.38 -16.29
C GLN A 417 4.83 -2.37 -16.72
N GLY A 418 4.55 -1.06 -16.58
CA GLY A 418 5.44 0.03 -16.96
C GLY A 418 4.93 0.83 -18.14
N VAL A 419 5.69 0.88 -19.24
CA VAL A 419 5.29 1.62 -20.44
C VAL A 419 5.48 0.78 -21.70
N MET A 420 4.67 1.11 -22.70
CA MET A 420 4.85 0.67 -24.10
C MET A 420 5.07 1.90 -24.97
N ILE A 421 6.05 1.84 -25.85
CA ILE A 421 6.38 2.91 -26.78
C ILE A 421 6.31 2.39 -28.21
N SER A 422 5.63 3.15 -29.08
CA SER A 422 5.56 2.90 -30.53
C SER A 422 6.07 4.11 -31.29
N THR A 423 6.70 3.87 -32.43
CA THR A 423 7.14 4.87 -33.39
C THR A 423 6.54 4.64 -34.79
N ASN A 424 5.55 3.73 -34.88
CA ASN A 424 4.87 3.36 -36.11
C ASN A 424 3.36 3.18 -35.89
N ARG A 425 2.74 4.13 -35.16
CA ARG A 425 1.30 4.23 -34.94
C ARG A 425 0.67 3.00 -34.27
N GLY A 426 1.46 2.32 -33.45
CA GLY A 426 1.00 1.13 -32.70
C GLY A 426 1.10 -0.19 -33.44
N ASP A 427 1.71 -0.24 -34.62
CA ASP A 427 1.95 -1.51 -35.35
C ASP A 427 2.96 -2.40 -34.60
N SER A 428 3.88 -1.79 -33.87
CA SER A 428 4.78 -2.50 -32.97
C SER A 428 5.11 -1.66 -31.74
N TRP A 429 5.44 -2.36 -30.66
CA TRP A 429 5.70 -1.77 -29.34
C TRP A 429 6.96 -2.35 -28.73
N TYR A 430 7.72 -1.52 -28.03
CA TYR A 430 8.76 -2.00 -27.13
C TYR A 430 8.49 -1.57 -25.69
N ARG A 431 8.99 -2.36 -24.73
CA ARG A 431 8.77 -2.16 -23.29
C ARG A 431 10.13 -1.99 -22.59
N PRO A 432 10.52 -0.76 -22.23
CA PRO A 432 11.72 -0.53 -21.42
C PRO A 432 11.54 -1.03 -20.00
N LEU A 433 12.64 -1.44 -19.37
CA LEU A 433 12.64 -1.79 -17.95
C LEU A 433 12.82 -0.55 -17.09
N LEU A 434 11.88 -0.32 -16.18
CA LEU A 434 11.89 0.81 -15.27
C LEU A 434 12.28 0.36 -13.86
N PRO A 435 13.06 1.17 -13.10
CA PRO A 435 13.45 0.85 -11.72
C PRO A 435 12.32 1.21 -10.72
N ILE A 436 11.13 0.73 -11.02
CA ILE A 436 9.91 0.88 -10.21
C ILE A 436 9.32 -0.49 -9.93
N ALA A 437 8.87 -0.68 -8.68
CA ALA A 437 8.11 -1.87 -8.28
C ALA A 437 7.36 -1.58 -6.98
N GLN A 438 6.08 -1.92 -6.95
CA GLN A 438 5.24 -1.81 -5.76
C GLN A 438 5.36 -3.09 -4.95
N MET A 439 6.14 -3.04 -3.85
CA MET A 439 6.38 -4.17 -2.96
C MET A 439 5.55 -4.02 -1.69
N TYR A 440 4.74 -5.02 -1.35
CA TYR A 440 3.94 -5.01 -0.12
C TYR A 440 4.76 -5.38 1.11
N HIS A 441 5.55 -6.46 1.00
CA HIS A 441 6.33 -7.00 2.11
C HIS A 441 7.75 -7.35 1.67
N VAL A 442 8.66 -7.46 2.62
CA VAL A 442 9.99 -8.02 2.40
C VAL A 442 10.34 -9.01 3.50
N ALA A 443 10.87 -10.16 3.11
CA ALA A 443 11.49 -11.13 3.99
C ALA A 443 12.88 -11.51 3.46
N THR A 444 13.71 -12.09 4.31
CA THR A 444 15.07 -12.52 3.96
C THR A 444 15.33 -13.95 4.39
N ASP A 445 16.18 -14.66 3.65
CA ASP A 445 16.70 -15.96 4.09
C ASP A 445 18.06 -15.82 4.82
N THR A 446 18.65 -16.95 5.20
CA THR A 446 19.93 -17.03 5.92
C THR A 446 21.11 -17.47 5.03
N LYS A 447 20.95 -17.46 3.72
CA LYS A 447 22.04 -17.78 2.77
C LYS A 447 23.11 -16.67 2.73
N VAL A 448 24.24 -16.99 2.10
CA VAL A 448 25.33 -16.03 1.90
C VAL A 448 25.70 -16.00 0.39
N PRO A 449 25.44 -14.91 -0.33
CA PRO A 449 24.59 -13.78 0.08
C PRO A 449 23.15 -14.22 0.33
N TYR A 450 22.46 -13.53 1.21
CA TYR A 450 21.05 -13.79 1.46
C TYR A 450 20.17 -13.34 0.28
N ASN A 451 18.97 -13.91 0.17
CA ASN A 451 17.98 -13.48 -0.80
C ASN A 451 16.89 -12.66 -0.11
N LEU A 452 16.31 -11.75 -0.89
CA LEU A 452 15.09 -11.01 -0.56
C LEU A 452 13.90 -11.72 -1.18
N TYR A 453 12.78 -11.69 -0.48
CA TYR A 453 11.50 -12.26 -0.90
C TYR A 453 10.38 -11.24 -0.72
N GLY A 454 9.43 -11.17 -1.64
CA GLY A 454 8.24 -10.35 -1.49
C GLY A 454 7.31 -10.45 -2.68
N ASN A 455 6.10 -9.95 -2.48
CA ASN A 455 5.05 -9.87 -3.50
C ASN A 455 5.17 -8.54 -4.22
N ARG A 456 5.16 -8.59 -5.53
CA ARG A 456 5.14 -7.41 -6.39
C ARG A 456 3.74 -7.26 -6.98
N GLN A 457 3.13 -6.09 -6.81
CA GLN A 457 1.86 -5.78 -7.47
C GLN A 457 1.94 -6.07 -8.97
N ASP A 458 0.90 -6.65 -9.54
CA ASP A 458 0.78 -7.06 -10.95
C ASP A 458 1.89 -8.04 -11.41
N GLY A 459 2.38 -8.85 -10.50
CA GLY A 459 3.41 -9.85 -10.77
C GLY A 459 3.41 -11.00 -9.78
N PRO A 460 4.29 -11.99 -9.96
CA PRO A 460 4.41 -13.09 -9.00
C PRO A 460 5.08 -12.65 -7.72
N SER A 461 4.92 -13.43 -6.65
CA SER A 461 5.87 -13.38 -5.53
C SER A 461 7.27 -13.71 -6.06
N THR A 462 8.24 -12.90 -5.66
CA THR A 462 9.56 -12.89 -6.28
C THR A 462 10.68 -13.02 -5.25
N SER A 463 11.81 -13.59 -5.67
CA SER A 463 13.05 -13.64 -4.90
C SER A 463 14.23 -13.22 -5.74
N GLY A 464 15.15 -12.47 -5.13
CA GLY A 464 16.41 -12.07 -5.73
C GLY A 464 17.52 -11.93 -4.69
N PRO A 465 18.82 -11.98 -5.09
CA PRO A 465 19.94 -11.91 -4.17
C PRO A 465 20.12 -10.50 -3.62
N SER A 466 20.61 -10.40 -2.38
CA SER A 466 20.95 -9.12 -1.76
C SER A 466 22.21 -8.49 -2.38
N ASN A 467 23.06 -9.31 -2.99
CA ASN A 467 24.33 -8.87 -3.58
C ASN A 467 24.70 -9.72 -4.80
N THR A 468 25.65 -9.26 -5.60
CA THR A 468 26.15 -9.95 -6.79
C THR A 468 27.66 -9.80 -6.94
N LEU A 469 28.34 -10.83 -7.43
CA LEU A 469 29.75 -10.76 -7.81
C LEU A 469 29.97 -10.06 -9.16
N ARG A 470 28.91 -9.79 -9.91
CA ARG A 470 28.99 -9.02 -11.16
C ARG A 470 29.07 -7.54 -10.82
N GLY A 471 29.99 -6.80 -11.42
CA GLY A 471 30.06 -5.35 -11.25
C GLY A 471 28.74 -4.67 -11.68
N GLY A 472 28.28 -3.68 -10.91
CA GLY A 472 27.10 -2.91 -11.20
C GLY A 472 25.82 -3.40 -10.48
N LYS A 473 24.68 -3.27 -11.14
CA LYS A 473 23.36 -3.60 -10.60
C LYS A 473 23.10 -5.11 -10.63
N ILE A 474 22.26 -5.59 -9.72
CA ILE A 474 21.74 -6.96 -9.74
C ILE A 474 20.98 -7.18 -11.07
N PRO A 475 21.40 -8.18 -11.88
CA PRO A 475 20.74 -8.42 -13.16
C PRO A 475 19.27 -8.79 -12.99
N VAL A 476 18.40 -8.34 -13.91
CA VAL A 476 16.97 -8.67 -13.91
C VAL A 476 16.74 -10.18 -13.88
N GLY A 477 17.52 -10.95 -14.63
CA GLY A 477 17.46 -12.40 -14.64
C GLY A 477 17.90 -13.11 -13.34
N SER A 478 18.34 -12.36 -12.32
CA SER A 478 18.58 -12.91 -10.97
C SER A 478 17.30 -12.97 -10.12
N TRP A 479 16.27 -12.26 -10.54
CA TRP A 479 14.94 -12.29 -9.91
C TRP A 479 14.14 -13.44 -10.50
N ARG A 480 13.48 -14.21 -9.65
CA ARG A 480 12.72 -15.40 -10.04
C ARG A 480 11.41 -15.46 -9.27
N SER A 481 10.39 -16.04 -9.87
CA SER A 481 9.14 -16.37 -9.18
C SER A 481 9.38 -17.44 -8.10
N VAL A 482 8.64 -17.29 -6.98
CA VAL A 482 8.64 -18.24 -5.86
C VAL A 482 7.20 -18.66 -5.51
N GLY A 483 6.35 -18.80 -6.50
CA GLY A 483 4.93 -19.08 -6.34
C GLY A 483 4.11 -17.83 -6.04
N GLY A 484 2.87 -18.02 -5.57
CA GLY A 484 1.96 -16.93 -5.24
C GLY A 484 1.69 -15.97 -6.38
N CYS A 485 1.18 -14.80 -6.06
CA CYS A 485 0.98 -13.74 -7.04
C CYS A 485 1.30 -12.36 -6.45
N GLU A 486 0.55 -11.35 -6.86
CA GLU A 486 0.81 -9.92 -6.62
C GLU A 486 0.60 -9.45 -5.17
N SER A 487 -0.05 -10.26 -4.32
CA SER A 487 -0.43 -9.88 -2.97
C SER A 487 -0.06 -10.94 -1.93
N GLY A 488 -0.38 -10.71 -0.66
CA GLY A 488 -0.01 -11.60 0.44
C GLY A 488 1.44 -11.41 0.89
N PHE A 489 2.03 -12.48 1.37
CA PHE A 489 3.42 -12.52 1.84
C PHE A 489 4.21 -13.56 1.04
N ALA A 490 5.52 -13.38 0.93
CA ALA A 490 6.45 -14.40 0.48
C ALA A 490 7.45 -14.68 1.61
N VAL A 491 7.18 -15.73 2.39
CA VAL A 491 7.92 -16.02 3.64
C VAL A 491 8.80 -17.25 3.44
N PRO A 492 10.14 -17.12 3.41
CA PRO A 492 11.05 -18.25 3.32
C PRO A 492 11.13 -18.99 4.66
N ASP A 493 11.28 -20.31 4.60
CA ASP A 493 11.71 -21.11 5.74
C ASP A 493 13.21 -20.87 5.98
N THR A 494 13.54 -20.08 6.98
CA THR A 494 14.92 -19.68 7.30
C THR A 494 15.76 -20.79 7.97
N VAL A 495 15.14 -21.89 8.37
CA VAL A 495 15.84 -23.04 8.96
C VAL A 495 16.40 -23.94 7.86
N THR A 496 15.58 -24.30 6.88
CA THR A 496 16.01 -25.20 5.80
C THR A 496 16.45 -24.45 4.53
N ASN A 497 16.02 -23.20 4.34
CA ASN A 497 16.22 -22.41 3.13
C ASN A 497 15.79 -23.14 1.83
N SER A 498 14.81 -24.03 1.93
CA SER A 498 14.35 -24.87 0.82
C SER A 498 12.92 -24.57 0.37
N THR A 499 12.15 -23.86 1.18
CA THR A 499 10.72 -23.66 0.94
C THR A 499 10.36 -22.19 1.14
N VAL A 500 9.40 -21.71 0.33
CA VAL A 500 8.76 -20.40 0.50
C VAL A 500 7.26 -20.60 0.58
N TRP A 501 6.61 -19.91 1.51
CA TRP A 501 5.16 -19.79 1.58
C TRP A 501 4.77 -18.49 0.92
N SER A 502 4.01 -18.56 -0.17
CA SER A 502 3.68 -17.41 -0.98
C SER A 502 2.18 -17.26 -1.13
N GLY A 503 1.66 -16.10 -0.70
CA GLY A 503 0.25 -15.74 -0.81
C GLY A 503 -0.11 -15.13 -2.15
N CYS A 504 -1.40 -15.13 -2.41
CA CYS A 504 -2.08 -14.38 -3.44
C CYS A 504 -3.40 -13.89 -2.85
N TYR A 505 -4.11 -12.98 -3.50
CA TYR A 505 -5.40 -12.51 -3.00
C TYR A 505 -6.39 -13.69 -2.73
N GLU A 506 -7.43 -13.43 -1.96
CA GLU A 506 -8.54 -14.37 -1.68
C GLU A 506 -8.14 -15.66 -0.95
N GLY A 507 -7.01 -15.61 -0.22
CA GLY A 507 -6.53 -16.75 0.55
C GLY A 507 -5.86 -17.84 -0.28
N ILE A 508 -5.55 -17.58 -1.55
CA ILE A 508 -4.72 -18.48 -2.35
C ILE A 508 -3.32 -18.50 -1.74
N LEU A 509 -2.88 -19.70 -1.36
CA LEU A 509 -1.59 -19.93 -0.72
C LEU A 509 -0.85 -21.04 -1.42
N GLU A 510 0.40 -20.77 -1.79
CA GLU A 510 1.29 -21.74 -2.39
C GLU A 510 2.50 -22.03 -1.49
N ARG A 511 2.94 -23.27 -1.52
CA ARG A 511 4.20 -23.71 -0.97
C ARG A 511 5.16 -24.02 -2.11
N HIS A 512 6.15 -23.15 -2.29
CA HIS A 512 7.15 -23.25 -3.35
C HIS A 512 8.39 -23.96 -2.84
N ASP A 513 8.87 -24.96 -3.58
CA ASP A 513 10.11 -25.67 -3.33
C ASP A 513 11.25 -25.03 -4.15
N LEU A 514 12.23 -24.44 -3.45
CA LEU A 514 13.34 -23.72 -4.08
C LEU A 514 14.35 -24.62 -4.81
N LEU A 515 14.35 -25.94 -4.52
CA LEU A 515 15.25 -26.89 -5.18
C LEU A 515 14.70 -27.39 -6.50
N THR A 516 13.40 -27.67 -6.51
CA THR A 516 12.71 -28.20 -7.70
C THR A 516 12.05 -27.13 -8.55
N GLY A 517 11.79 -25.94 -7.98
CA GLY A 517 11.02 -24.86 -8.62
C GLY A 517 9.52 -25.16 -8.73
N ILE A 518 9.02 -26.17 -8.01
CA ILE A 518 7.61 -26.56 -8.06
C ILE A 518 6.83 -25.87 -6.94
N SER A 519 5.73 -25.21 -7.30
CA SER A 519 4.72 -24.70 -6.38
C SER A 519 3.57 -25.70 -6.24
N ARG A 520 3.03 -25.79 -5.04
CA ARG A 520 1.79 -26.52 -4.73
C ARG A 520 0.83 -25.61 -4.01
N THR A 521 -0.39 -25.54 -4.49
CA THR A 521 -1.48 -24.86 -3.78
C THR A 521 -1.79 -25.61 -2.50
N VAL A 522 -1.80 -24.89 -1.39
CA VAL A 522 -2.02 -25.39 -0.03
C VAL A 522 -2.99 -24.49 0.74
N SER A 523 -3.88 -23.81 0.00
CA SER A 523 -4.88 -22.88 0.54
C SER A 523 -5.71 -23.50 1.64
N VAL A 524 -6.12 -22.68 2.61
CA VAL A 524 -7.02 -23.10 3.70
C VAL A 524 -8.37 -23.56 3.14
N TRP A 525 -8.87 -22.83 2.15
CA TRP A 525 -10.14 -23.08 1.47
C TRP A 525 -9.99 -22.79 -0.03
N PRO A 526 -10.29 -23.76 -0.89
CA PRO A 526 -10.13 -23.60 -2.34
C PRO A 526 -11.41 -22.96 -2.94
N ASP A 527 -11.58 -21.65 -2.78
CA ASP A 527 -12.70 -20.89 -3.32
C ASP A 527 -12.21 -19.76 -4.22
N ASN A 528 -13.06 -19.29 -5.11
CA ASN A 528 -12.84 -18.06 -5.88
C ASN A 528 -14.01 -17.10 -5.60
N PRO A 529 -13.85 -16.21 -4.61
CA PRO A 529 -14.91 -15.31 -4.18
C PRO A 529 -14.95 -13.98 -4.95
N GLU A 530 -14.30 -13.86 -6.11
CA GLU A 530 -14.35 -12.66 -6.93
C GLU A 530 -15.79 -12.19 -7.18
N GLY A 531 -16.08 -10.93 -6.89
CA GLY A 531 -17.40 -10.32 -7.06
C GLY A 531 -18.41 -10.66 -5.95
N TRP A 532 -18.07 -11.52 -4.99
CA TRP A 532 -18.96 -11.91 -3.89
C TRP A 532 -18.86 -10.91 -2.74
N ALA A 533 -19.97 -10.67 -2.04
CA ALA A 533 -19.93 -9.91 -0.81
C ALA A 533 -19.19 -10.68 0.30
N ALA A 534 -18.46 -9.97 1.16
CA ALA A 534 -17.72 -10.59 2.26
C ALA A 534 -18.60 -11.46 3.18
N GLY A 535 -19.88 -11.11 3.33
CA GLY A 535 -20.85 -11.88 4.12
C GLY A 535 -21.30 -13.21 3.51
N GLU A 536 -21.01 -13.45 2.24
CA GLU A 536 -21.43 -14.64 1.50
C GLU A 536 -20.38 -15.75 1.48
N ILE A 537 -19.14 -15.44 1.91
CA ILE A 537 -18.00 -16.37 1.86
C ILE A 537 -17.67 -16.93 3.24
N PRO A 538 -17.30 -18.22 3.33
CA PRO A 538 -17.04 -18.89 4.61
C PRO A 538 -15.78 -18.38 5.31
N TYR A 539 -14.73 -18.04 4.55
CA TYR A 539 -13.49 -17.47 5.05
C TYR A 539 -13.13 -16.23 4.27
N ARG A 540 -13.05 -15.11 4.98
CA ARG A 540 -12.69 -13.81 4.44
C ARG A 540 -11.19 -13.63 4.54
N PHE A 541 -10.51 -13.42 3.42
CA PHE A 541 -9.08 -13.13 3.39
C PHE A 541 -8.85 -11.70 2.89
N GLN A 542 -7.94 -11.00 3.51
CA GLN A 542 -7.52 -9.69 3.05
C GLN A 542 -6.61 -9.84 1.82
N TRP A 543 -6.53 -8.81 0.97
CA TRP A 543 -5.65 -8.76 -0.20
C TRP A 543 -4.20 -9.17 0.12
N THR A 544 -3.66 -8.68 1.24
CA THR A 544 -2.35 -9.04 1.77
C THR A 544 -2.48 -9.85 3.07
N PHE A 545 -3.28 -10.93 3.05
CA PHE A 545 -3.53 -11.72 4.25
C PHE A 545 -2.23 -12.23 4.91
N PRO A 546 -2.17 -12.25 6.26
CA PRO A 546 -0.95 -12.56 6.97
C PRO A 546 -0.59 -14.04 6.90
N ILE A 547 0.71 -14.30 6.64
CA ILE A 547 1.34 -15.61 6.69
C ILE A 547 2.52 -15.52 7.66
N HIS A 548 2.54 -16.35 8.70
CA HIS A 548 3.59 -16.34 9.71
C HIS A 548 4.11 -17.75 10.00
N ILE A 549 5.42 -17.94 9.85
CA ILE A 549 6.09 -19.18 10.25
C ILE A 549 6.52 -19.02 11.72
N SER A 550 6.16 -19.99 12.57
CA SER A 550 6.55 -19.97 13.99
C SER A 550 8.08 -19.89 14.15
N PRO A 551 8.60 -18.95 14.93
CA PRO A 551 10.04 -18.88 15.22
C PRO A 551 10.56 -20.06 16.06
N HIS A 552 9.65 -20.83 16.69
CA HIS A 552 9.98 -21.97 17.53
C HIS A 552 9.88 -23.32 16.79
N ASN A 553 9.15 -23.35 15.67
CA ASN A 553 8.97 -24.57 14.88
C ASN A 553 8.61 -24.22 13.43
N ASN A 554 9.55 -24.33 12.51
CA ASN A 554 9.39 -24.00 11.10
C ASN A 554 8.34 -24.85 10.35
N GLN A 555 7.87 -25.95 10.92
CA GLN A 555 6.75 -26.71 10.35
C GLN A 555 5.39 -26.13 10.73
N LYS A 556 5.34 -25.29 11.76
CA LYS A 556 4.13 -24.63 12.21
C LYS A 556 3.97 -23.30 11.47
N VAL A 557 2.92 -23.19 10.68
CA VAL A 557 2.59 -21.99 9.91
C VAL A 557 1.19 -21.54 10.25
N TYR A 558 1.05 -20.23 10.43
CA TYR A 558 -0.21 -19.55 10.70
C TYR A 558 -0.64 -18.73 9.49
N VAL A 559 -1.95 -18.70 9.22
CA VAL A 559 -2.57 -17.89 8.18
C VAL A 559 -3.85 -17.26 8.73
N GLY A 560 -4.11 -16.00 8.38
CA GLY A 560 -5.27 -15.25 8.86
C GLY A 560 -6.36 -15.09 7.80
N SER A 561 -7.58 -15.58 8.14
CA SER A 561 -8.85 -15.11 7.60
C SER A 561 -9.51 -14.19 8.65
N GLN A 562 -10.80 -14.36 9.00
CA GLN A 562 -11.34 -13.87 10.27
C GLN A 562 -10.90 -14.75 11.45
N PHE A 563 -10.34 -15.91 11.16
CA PHE A 563 -9.77 -16.86 12.10
C PHE A 563 -8.26 -17.01 11.93
N VAL A 564 -7.58 -17.51 12.96
CA VAL A 564 -6.20 -18.02 12.81
C VAL A 564 -6.26 -19.48 12.43
N HIS A 565 -5.73 -19.80 11.25
CA HIS A 565 -5.54 -21.16 10.76
C HIS A 565 -4.10 -21.59 11.00
N GLN A 566 -3.90 -22.84 11.41
CA GLN A 566 -2.59 -23.43 11.69
C GLN A 566 -2.40 -24.72 10.90
N THR A 567 -1.24 -24.90 10.31
CA THR A 567 -0.76 -26.18 9.78
C THR A 567 0.54 -26.61 10.45
N THR A 568 0.81 -27.92 10.50
CA THR A 568 2.09 -28.51 10.95
C THR A 568 2.59 -29.59 9.98
N ASN A 569 1.93 -29.74 8.83
CA ASN A 569 2.23 -30.77 7.83
C ASN A 569 2.38 -30.20 6.42
N GLY A 570 2.89 -28.96 6.32
CA GLY A 570 3.16 -28.31 5.04
C GLY A 570 1.92 -27.91 4.26
N GLY A 571 0.82 -27.60 4.95
CA GLY A 571 -0.44 -27.14 4.35
C GLY A 571 -1.35 -28.25 3.83
N GLN A 572 -1.05 -29.52 4.11
CA GLN A 572 -1.93 -30.63 3.73
C GLN A 572 -3.26 -30.59 4.49
N THR A 573 -3.23 -30.14 5.73
CA THR A 573 -4.42 -29.90 6.55
C THR A 573 -4.27 -28.62 7.37
N TRP A 574 -5.39 -27.96 7.64
CA TRP A 574 -5.49 -26.76 8.45
C TRP A 574 -6.41 -26.96 9.64
N LYS A 575 -6.07 -26.36 10.76
CA LYS A 575 -6.86 -26.33 11.99
C LYS A 575 -7.12 -24.88 12.36
N ILE A 576 -8.37 -24.52 12.64
CA ILE A 576 -8.73 -23.26 13.27
C ILE A 576 -8.32 -23.32 14.74
N ILE A 577 -7.59 -22.31 15.21
CA ILE A 577 -7.11 -22.21 16.59
C ILE A 577 -7.59 -20.95 17.30
N SER A 578 -8.59 -20.26 16.75
CA SER A 578 -9.17 -19.06 17.35
C SER A 578 -10.69 -19.01 17.14
N PRO A 579 -11.44 -18.24 17.93
CA PRO A 579 -12.76 -17.74 17.52
C PRO A 579 -12.60 -16.73 16.36
N ASP A 580 -13.71 -16.16 15.87
CA ASP A 580 -13.67 -14.96 15.02
C ASP A 580 -13.03 -13.81 15.82
N LEU A 581 -11.91 -13.26 15.34
CA LEU A 581 -11.12 -12.22 15.99
C LEU A 581 -11.34 -10.84 15.37
N THR A 582 -12.46 -10.65 14.71
CA THR A 582 -12.86 -9.42 14.03
C THR A 582 -14.13 -8.82 14.66
N THR A 583 -14.56 -7.65 14.24
CA THR A 583 -15.83 -7.06 14.68
C THR A 583 -17.02 -7.83 14.13
N ASN A 584 -16.84 -8.52 13.01
CA ASN A 584 -17.88 -9.24 12.27
C ASN A 584 -19.13 -8.39 11.99
N ASP A 585 -18.93 -7.11 11.63
CA ASP A 585 -20.01 -6.16 11.32
C ASP A 585 -20.63 -6.49 9.95
N THR A 586 -21.74 -7.21 9.96
CA THR A 586 -22.44 -7.65 8.75
C THR A 586 -22.92 -6.51 7.85
N ASN A 587 -23.14 -5.30 8.41
CA ASN A 587 -23.52 -4.13 7.61
C ASN A 587 -22.39 -3.62 6.72
N LYS A 588 -21.15 -4.04 6.98
CA LYS A 588 -19.96 -3.70 6.20
C LYS A 588 -19.43 -4.87 5.36
N GLN A 589 -20.14 -5.98 5.34
CA GLN A 589 -19.81 -7.18 4.58
C GLN A 589 -20.68 -7.29 3.31
N VAL A 590 -20.90 -6.16 2.65
CA VAL A 590 -21.78 -6.03 1.46
C VAL A 590 -20.93 -5.95 0.18
N ALA A 591 -21.57 -6.15 -0.98
CA ALA A 591 -20.91 -5.93 -2.27
C ALA A 591 -20.46 -4.47 -2.40
N THR A 592 -19.31 -4.26 -3.04
CA THR A 592 -18.65 -2.96 -3.21
C THR A 592 -18.52 -2.61 -4.69
N GLY A 593 -18.28 -1.33 -5.02
CA GLY A 593 -18.05 -0.85 -6.38
C GLY A 593 -19.01 0.25 -6.84
N GLY A 594 -20.22 0.29 -6.36
CA GLY A 594 -21.25 1.27 -6.77
C GLY A 594 -21.94 0.87 -8.07
N LEU A 595 -21.92 1.74 -9.10
CA LEU A 595 -22.54 1.49 -10.41
C LEU A 595 -22.01 0.21 -11.08
N THR A 596 -20.71 -0.02 -10.96
CA THR A 596 -20.07 -1.26 -11.39
C THR A 596 -19.66 -2.06 -10.16
N THR A 597 -20.14 -3.30 -10.06
CA THR A 597 -19.71 -4.19 -8.99
C THR A 597 -18.20 -4.46 -9.12
N GLU A 598 -17.48 -4.37 -8.00
CA GLU A 598 -16.07 -4.72 -7.95
C GLU A 598 -15.91 -6.24 -8.09
N ASP A 599 -15.26 -6.67 -9.14
CA ASP A 599 -14.99 -8.09 -9.41
C ASP A 599 -13.62 -8.55 -8.90
N ALA A 600 -12.66 -7.65 -8.78
CA ALA A 600 -11.39 -7.93 -8.11
C ALA A 600 -11.47 -7.44 -6.65
N SER A 601 -11.70 -8.35 -5.74
CA SER A 601 -12.08 -8.08 -4.37
C SER A 601 -10.89 -7.84 -3.42
N PRO A 602 -10.31 -6.65 -3.37
CA PRO A 602 -9.21 -6.36 -2.45
C PRO A 602 -9.67 -5.96 -1.05
N THR A 603 -10.96 -5.73 -0.83
CA THR A 603 -11.48 -5.09 0.38
C THR A 603 -12.52 -5.95 1.08
N TYR A 604 -12.10 -7.07 1.66
CA TYR A 604 -12.97 -7.73 2.60
C TYR A 604 -12.81 -7.11 3.98
N ASN A 605 -13.91 -6.64 4.54
CA ASN A 605 -13.99 -6.23 5.93
C ASN A 605 -14.06 -7.44 6.85
N SER A 606 -13.75 -7.23 8.13
CA SER A 606 -13.76 -8.26 9.18
C SER A 606 -12.82 -9.41 8.85
N VAL A 607 -11.55 -9.08 8.65
CA VAL A 607 -10.43 -9.98 8.33
C VAL A 607 -9.22 -9.69 9.20
N LEU A 608 -8.35 -10.67 9.44
CA LEU A 608 -7.06 -10.45 10.06
C LEU A 608 -6.09 -9.82 9.05
N PHE A 609 -5.32 -8.85 9.52
CA PHE A 609 -4.30 -8.14 8.74
C PHE A 609 -2.88 -8.44 9.23
N ALA A 610 -2.71 -8.72 10.53
CA ALA A 610 -1.42 -9.04 11.13
C ALA A 610 -1.52 -10.27 12.04
N ILE A 611 -0.50 -11.13 11.99
CA ILE A 611 -0.27 -12.24 12.92
C ILE A 611 1.22 -12.30 13.25
N ALA A 612 1.58 -12.39 14.54
CA ALA A 612 2.94 -12.56 14.98
C ALA A 612 3.02 -13.45 16.24
N GLU A 613 3.83 -14.50 16.22
CA GLU A 613 4.20 -15.25 17.42
C GLU A 613 5.46 -14.63 18.03
N SER A 614 5.48 -14.46 19.35
CA SER A 614 6.65 -13.92 20.06
C SER A 614 7.89 -14.78 19.78
N PRO A 615 9.05 -14.20 19.42
CA PRO A 615 10.26 -14.96 19.15
C PRO A 615 10.90 -15.57 20.40
N ILE A 616 10.51 -15.13 21.61
CA ILE A 616 11.07 -15.57 22.88
C ILE A 616 10.05 -16.24 23.81
N SER A 617 8.74 -16.19 23.48
CA SER A 617 7.69 -16.81 24.26
C SER A 617 6.81 -17.68 23.36
N GLN A 618 7.15 -18.97 23.29
CA GLN A 618 6.41 -19.93 22.47
C GLN A 618 4.92 -19.94 22.84
N GLY A 619 4.05 -19.83 21.83
CA GLY A 619 2.60 -19.85 22.02
C GLY A 619 2.02 -18.49 22.43
N THR A 620 2.83 -17.44 22.58
CA THR A 620 2.35 -16.08 22.68
C THR A 620 2.12 -15.54 21.27
N ILE A 621 0.85 -15.51 20.84
CA ILE A 621 0.43 -15.17 19.46
C ILE A 621 -0.40 -13.88 19.52
N TRP A 622 0.01 -12.89 18.75
CA TRP A 622 -0.68 -11.62 18.57
C TRP A 622 -1.42 -11.59 17.24
N THR A 623 -2.60 -10.99 17.22
CA THR A 623 -3.33 -10.72 15.97
C THR A 623 -3.86 -9.30 15.94
N GLY A 624 -3.88 -8.73 14.73
CA GLY A 624 -4.52 -7.46 14.44
C GLY A 624 -5.48 -7.61 13.27
N SER A 625 -6.66 -7.02 13.38
CA SER A 625 -7.66 -7.07 12.32
C SER A 625 -7.69 -5.79 11.49
N HIS A 626 -8.23 -5.90 10.27
CA HIS A 626 -8.45 -4.76 9.38
C HIS A 626 -9.50 -3.78 9.93
N ASP A 627 -10.40 -4.25 10.75
CA ASP A 627 -11.46 -3.49 11.40
C ASP A 627 -11.13 -3.07 12.86
N GLY A 628 -9.85 -3.16 13.25
CA GLY A 628 -9.27 -2.43 14.38
C GLY A 628 -9.21 -3.19 15.70
N LEU A 629 -9.32 -4.52 15.72
CA LEU A 629 -9.19 -5.30 16.94
C LEU A 629 -7.77 -5.89 17.11
N VAL A 630 -7.30 -5.86 18.35
CA VAL A 630 -6.05 -6.51 18.78
C VAL A 630 -6.37 -7.62 19.76
N HIS A 631 -5.88 -8.83 19.48
CA HIS A 631 -6.02 -9.98 20.37
C HIS A 631 -4.67 -10.61 20.68
N VAL A 632 -4.56 -11.21 21.85
CA VAL A 632 -3.41 -12.01 22.26
C VAL A 632 -3.82 -13.35 22.84
N SER A 633 -3.11 -14.40 22.46
CA SER A 633 -3.11 -15.71 23.11
C SER A 633 -1.77 -15.95 23.74
N THR A 634 -1.70 -16.51 24.96
CA THR A 634 -0.45 -16.88 25.64
C THR A 634 -0.31 -18.40 25.82
N ASP A 635 -1.22 -19.17 25.24
CA ASP A 635 -1.35 -20.62 25.40
C ASP A 635 -1.43 -21.40 24.07
N GLY A 636 -0.91 -20.78 22.99
CA GLY A 636 -0.85 -21.41 21.67
C GLY A 636 -2.17 -21.44 20.92
N GLY A 637 -3.06 -20.50 21.23
CA GLY A 637 -4.37 -20.36 20.57
C GLY A 637 -5.51 -21.10 21.27
N LEU A 638 -5.31 -21.61 22.49
CA LEU A 638 -6.39 -22.25 23.26
C LEU A 638 -7.38 -21.21 23.80
N THR A 639 -6.87 -20.06 24.26
CA THR A 639 -7.66 -18.90 24.67
C THR A 639 -7.14 -17.61 24.05
N TRP A 640 -8.03 -16.65 23.87
CA TRP A 640 -7.73 -15.35 23.24
C TRP A 640 -8.32 -14.21 24.07
N ALA A 641 -7.50 -13.22 24.39
CA ALA A 641 -7.91 -11.99 25.06
C ALA A 641 -8.00 -10.85 24.05
N ASN A 642 -9.16 -10.17 24.00
CA ASN A 642 -9.28 -8.91 23.28
C ASN A 642 -8.69 -7.78 24.15
N VAL A 643 -7.62 -7.16 23.68
CA VAL A 643 -6.88 -6.10 24.41
C VAL A 643 -7.07 -4.72 23.78
N THR A 644 -7.92 -4.61 22.79
CA THR A 644 -8.16 -3.36 22.02
C THR A 644 -8.60 -2.21 22.90
N GLN A 645 -9.51 -2.47 23.86
CA GLN A 645 -10.06 -1.45 24.74
C GLN A 645 -9.03 -0.84 25.72
N ASN A 646 -7.88 -1.49 25.88
CA ASN A 646 -6.79 -1.00 26.73
C ASN A 646 -5.89 -0.01 25.99
N ILE A 647 -6.05 0.15 24.65
CA ILE A 647 -5.28 1.09 23.84
C ILE A 647 -5.88 2.49 24.01
N PRO A 648 -5.12 3.47 24.51
CA PRO A 648 -5.66 4.80 24.81
C PRO A 648 -6.05 5.54 23.53
N SER A 649 -7.26 6.11 23.53
CA SER A 649 -7.76 7.00 22.46
C SER A 649 -7.71 6.42 21.06
N LEU A 650 -7.79 5.08 20.90
CA LEU A 650 -7.82 4.43 19.59
C LEU A 650 -9.19 4.69 18.91
N PRO A 651 -9.24 5.34 17.74
CA PRO A 651 -10.46 5.43 16.97
C PRO A 651 -10.91 4.04 16.47
N PRO A 652 -12.21 3.82 16.23
CA PRO A 652 -12.68 2.55 15.67
C PRO A 652 -12.26 2.38 14.20
N PHE A 653 -12.20 1.14 13.74
CA PHE A 653 -11.95 0.75 12.35
C PHE A 653 -10.59 1.13 11.76
N GLY A 654 -9.58 1.39 12.60
CA GLY A 654 -8.21 1.53 12.11
C GLY A 654 -7.59 0.16 11.81
N THR A 655 -6.99 0.00 10.64
CA THR A 655 -6.29 -1.22 10.29
C THR A 655 -5.07 -1.41 11.18
N ILE A 656 -4.99 -2.52 11.91
CA ILE A 656 -3.77 -2.90 12.63
C ILE A 656 -2.76 -3.39 11.57
N SER A 657 -1.97 -2.45 11.05
CA SER A 657 -1.13 -2.68 9.88
C SER A 657 0.10 -3.55 10.17
N ASN A 658 0.60 -3.51 11.40
CA ASN A 658 1.72 -4.34 11.83
C ASN A 658 1.70 -4.61 13.34
N ILE A 659 2.23 -5.76 13.72
CA ILE A 659 2.51 -6.14 15.12
C ILE A 659 3.95 -6.65 15.18
N GLU A 660 4.74 -6.12 16.12
CA GLU A 660 6.12 -6.51 16.38
C GLU A 660 6.27 -6.92 17.85
N PRO A 661 6.20 -8.22 18.19
CA PRO A 661 6.54 -8.70 19.53
C PRO A 661 8.02 -8.52 19.81
N SER A 662 8.35 -7.98 20.99
CA SER A 662 9.74 -7.73 21.37
C SER A 662 10.57 -9.00 21.45
N ARG A 663 11.84 -8.88 21.07
CA ARG A 663 12.85 -9.93 21.19
C ARG A 663 13.52 -9.96 22.56
N PHE A 664 13.22 -8.99 23.40
CA PHE A 664 13.90 -8.79 24.71
C PHE A 664 12.97 -9.04 25.90
N GLN A 665 11.67 -8.82 25.74
CA GLN A 665 10.70 -8.96 26.82
C GLN A 665 9.44 -9.71 26.36
N PRO A 666 9.06 -10.85 27.00
CA PRO A 666 7.98 -11.73 26.51
C PRO A 666 6.59 -11.07 26.40
N GLY A 667 6.27 -10.13 27.31
CA GLY A 667 4.98 -9.44 27.32
C GLY A 667 4.93 -8.17 26.48
N SER A 668 6.07 -7.79 25.89
CA SER A 668 6.20 -6.54 25.16
C SER A 668 5.90 -6.73 23.67
N ALA A 669 5.14 -5.79 23.10
CA ALA A 669 4.86 -5.71 21.68
C ALA A 669 4.57 -4.27 21.25
N TYR A 670 4.90 -3.96 19.99
CA TYR A 670 4.54 -2.70 19.34
C TYR A 670 3.48 -2.98 18.28
N ILE A 671 2.58 -2.02 18.09
CA ILE A 671 1.60 -2.03 17.00
C ILE A 671 1.61 -0.71 16.24
N THR A 672 1.34 -0.79 14.95
CA THR A 672 0.99 0.35 14.10
C THR A 672 -0.46 0.26 13.66
N VAL A 673 -1.15 1.40 13.62
CA VAL A 673 -2.55 1.45 13.21
C VAL A 673 -2.71 2.51 12.13
N ASP A 674 -3.32 2.12 11.02
CA ASP A 674 -3.55 2.96 9.86
C ASP A 674 -5.02 3.37 9.74
N PHE A 675 -5.27 4.67 9.69
CA PHE A 675 -6.60 5.27 9.58
C PHE A 675 -6.78 6.11 8.31
N HIS A 676 -5.83 6.07 7.35
CA HIS A 676 -5.87 6.97 6.20
C HIS A 676 -7.16 6.88 5.40
N GLN A 677 -7.75 5.68 5.25
CA GLN A 677 -9.04 5.49 4.56
C GLN A 677 -10.25 6.03 5.33
N LEU A 678 -10.05 6.49 6.56
CA LEU A 678 -11.02 7.25 7.35
C LEU A 678 -10.71 8.75 7.37
N GLY A 679 -9.75 9.20 6.52
CA GLY A 679 -9.33 10.59 6.43
C GLY A 679 -8.43 11.07 7.57
N ILE A 680 -7.85 10.14 8.36
CA ILE A 680 -6.94 10.44 9.47
C ILE A 680 -5.53 10.03 9.05
N SER A 681 -4.64 11.01 8.89
CA SER A 681 -3.26 10.80 8.45
C SER A 681 -2.23 10.85 9.59
N GLU A 682 -2.66 11.14 10.82
CA GLU A 682 -1.79 11.17 11.98
C GLU A 682 -1.17 9.78 12.23
N PRO A 683 0.09 9.73 12.70
CA PRO A 683 0.73 8.47 13.03
C PRO A 683 0.12 7.87 14.31
N HIS A 684 -0.12 6.57 14.29
CA HIS A 684 -0.61 5.81 15.43
C HIS A 684 0.31 4.63 15.69
N VAL A 685 1.09 4.72 16.76
CA VAL A 685 2.04 3.71 17.22
C VAL A 685 1.88 3.52 18.71
N TYR A 686 1.76 2.28 19.15
CA TYR A 686 1.57 1.93 20.56
C TYR A 686 2.48 0.80 20.97
N LYS A 687 2.85 0.80 22.26
CA LYS A 687 3.63 -0.24 22.93
C LYS A 687 2.88 -0.77 24.14
N THR A 688 2.97 -2.06 24.37
CA THR A 688 2.63 -2.75 25.61
C THR A 688 3.85 -3.46 26.18
N ASP A 689 3.92 -3.64 27.49
CA ASP A 689 4.93 -4.44 28.20
C ASP A 689 4.32 -5.57 29.06
N ASP A 690 3.00 -5.75 28.98
CA ASP A 690 2.21 -6.59 29.90
C ASP A 690 1.15 -7.45 29.16
N PHE A 691 1.47 -7.94 27.95
CA PHE A 691 0.56 -8.72 27.12
C PHE A 691 -0.72 -7.99 26.74
N GLY A 692 -0.64 -6.65 26.59
CA GLY A 692 -1.78 -5.82 26.18
C GLY A 692 -2.72 -5.43 27.34
N ALA A 693 -2.37 -5.70 28.60
CA ALA A 693 -3.16 -5.25 29.74
C ALA A 693 -3.13 -3.71 29.86
N SER A 694 -2.04 -3.08 29.42
CA SER A 694 -1.93 -1.63 29.26
C SER A 694 -1.11 -1.28 28.02
N TRP A 695 -1.37 -0.11 27.43
CA TRP A 695 -0.68 0.40 26.25
C TRP A 695 -0.26 1.85 26.44
N GLY A 696 0.91 2.20 25.92
CA GLY A 696 1.42 3.57 25.82
C GLY A 696 1.59 3.99 24.37
N SER A 697 1.34 5.26 24.04
CA SER A 697 1.67 5.80 22.72
C SER A 697 3.18 6.02 22.59
N THR A 698 3.77 5.59 21.49
CA THR A 698 5.19 5.78 21.16
C THR A 698 5.38 6.61 19.89
N VAL A 699 4.40 7.46 19.58
CA VAL A 699 4.44 8.38 18.42
C VAL A 699 5.54 9.45 18.60
N GLY A 700 5.82 9.86 19.84
CA GLY A 700 6.84 10.87 20.15
C GLY A 700 6.66 12.16 19.33
N ASP A 701 7.74 12.58 18.70
CA ASP A 701 7.86 13.76 17.85
C ASP A 701 7.78 13.49 16.35
N LEU A 702 7.20 12.36 15.93
CA LEU A 702 6.96 12.07 14.52
C LEU A 702 6.23 13.24 13.83
N PRO A 703 6.67 13.66 12.65
CA PRO A 703 6.03 14.74 11.91
C PRO A 703 4.58 14.41 11.57
N ARG A 704 3.74 15.46 11.46
CA ARG A 704 2.33 15.34 11.10
C ARG A 704 2.08 15.96 9.73
N SER A 705 1.70 15.15 8.77
CA SER A 705 1.39 15.54 7.39
C SER A 705 0.39 14.54 6.81
N VAL A 706 -0.03 14.75 5.58
CA VAL A 706 -0.88 13.80 4.85
C VAL A 706 -0.19 12.44 4.59
N PHE A 707 1.12 12.35 4.79
CA PHE A 707 1.94 11.15 4.60
C PHE A 707 2.42 10.51 5.90
N SER A 708 1.92 10.94 7.06
CA SER A 708 2.45 10.48 8.35
C SER A 708 1.83 9.19 8.86
N TYR A 709 0.83 8.64 8.18
CA TYR A 709 0.26 7.35 8.58
C TYR A 709 1.30 6.23 8.42
N VAL A 710 1.24 5.28 9.35
CA VAL A 710 2.33 4.32 9.57
C VAL A 710 1.96 2.95 9.03
N HIS A 711 2.89 2.34 8.28
CA HIS A 711 2.71 1.00 7.75
C HIS A 711 3.36 -0.09 8.60
N VAL A 712 4.57 0.16 9.11
CA VAL A 712 5.39 -0.87 9.75
C VAL A 712 6.30 -0.31 10.84
N ILE A 713 6.50 -1.09 11.90
CA ILE A 713 7.51 -0.87 12.93
C ILE A 713 8.33 -2.16 13.13
N ARG A 714 9.63 -2.02 13.43
CA ARG A 714 10.51 -3.13 13.81
C ARG A 714 11.43 -2.74 14.95
N GLU A 715 11.57 -3.63 15.92
CA GLU A 715 12.60 -3.54 16.94
C GLU A 715 13.90 -4.17 16.41
N ASP A 716 15.04 -3.50 16.63
CA ASP A 716 16.35 -4.02 16.25
C ASP A 716 16.63 -5.36 16.95
N PRO A 717 17.14 -6.38 16.25
CA PRO A 717 17.35 -7.70 16.83
C PRO A 717 18.43 -7.77 17.92
N THR A 718 19.29 -6.74 18.03
CA THR A 718 20.45 -6.72 18.93
C THR A 718 20.38 -5.65 19.99
N ARG A 719 19.58 -4.59 19.79
CA ARG A 719 19.45 -3.45 20.71
C ARG A 719 18.00 -3.18 21.07
N ALA A 720 17.62 -3.43 22.31
CA ALA A 720 16.29 -3.09 22.83
C ALA A 720 16.00 -1.59 22.72
N GLY A 721 14.78 -1.24 22.28
CA GLY A 721 14.33 0.15 22.13
C GLY A 721 14.97 0.92 20.96
N LEU A 722 15.81 0.29 20.14
CA LEU A 722 16.18 0.80 18.83
C LEU A 722 15.09 0.35 17.85
N LEU A 723 14.35 1.32 17.31
CA LEU A 723 13.18 1.06 16.47
C LEU A 723 13.36 1.66 15.09
N TYR A 724 12.86 0.96 14.07
CA TYR A 724 12.73 1.46 12.69
C TYR A 724 11.26 1.53 12.32
N LEU A 725 10.84 2.61 11.65
CA LEU A 725 9.43 2.87 11.35
C LEU A 725 9.26 3.39 9.93
N GLY A 726 8.36 2.76 9.17
CA GLY A 726 8.00 3.15 7.81
C GLY A 726 6.66 3.86 7.76
N THR A 727 6.63 5.01 7.06
CA THR A 727 5.42 5.79 6.76
C THR A 727 5.15 5.83 5.25
N GLU A 728 4.12 6.58 4.85
CA GLU A 728 3.74 6.73 3.44
C GLU A 728 4.81 7.42 2.57
N ASN A 729 5.77 8.12 3.17
CA ASN A 729 6.84 8.76 2.38
C ASN A 729 8.23 8.76 3.03
N SER A 730 8.41 8.12 4.18
CA SER A 730 9.66 8.26 4.93
C SER A 730 9.98 7.04 5.77
N LEU A 731 11.27 6.90 6.06
CA LEU A 731 11.81 5.96 7.04
C LEU A 731 12.30 6.74 8.26
N PHE A 732 11.97 6.27 9.45
CA PHE A 732 12.41 6.85 10.72
C PHE A 732 13.14 5.82 11.58
N VAL A 733 14.01 6.32 12.48
CA VAL A 733 14.70 5.54 13.50
C VAL A 733 14.53 6.20 14.85
N SER A 734 14.30 5.42 15.90
CA SER A 734 14.31 5.86 17.30
C SER A 734 15.34 5.06 18.08
N PHE A 735 16.08 5.73 18.97
CA PHE A 735 17.11 5.13 19.83
C PHE A 735 16.65 4.99 21.28
N ASN A 736 15.44 5.46 21.58
CA ASN A 736 14.89 5.59 22.92
C ASN A 736 13.41 5.16 23.00
N ASP A 737 13.11 4.03 22.35
CA ASP A 737 11.80 3.37 22.45
C ASP A 737 10.61 4.22 21.93
N GLY A 738 10.84 5.00 20.88
CA GLY A 738 9.82 5.83 20.25
C GLY A 738 9.52 7.16 20.95
N VAL A 739 10.35 7.58 21.93
CA VAL A 739 10.21 8.90 22.55
C VAL A 739 10.61 10.00 21.57
N ASN A 740 11.70 9.80 20.82
CA ASN A 740 12.13 10.69 19.75
C ASN A 740 12.41 9.89 18.49
N TRP A 741 12.09 10.50 17.32
CA TRP A 741 12.27 9.92 16.03
C TRP A 741 13.15 10.79 15.15
N HIS A 742 14.04 10.17 14.40
CA HIS A 742 14.93 10.82 13.44
C HIS A 742 14.67 10.26 12.05
N GLN A 743 14.57 11.13 11.05
CA GLN A 743 14.40 10.70 9.68
C GLN A 743 15.69 10.03 9.14
N LEU A 744 15.58 8.78 8.74
CA LEU A 744 16.67 7.97 8.17
C LEU A 744 16.47 7.86 6.66
N GLN A 745 16.60 8.98 5.94
CA GLN A 745 16.26 9.03 4.51
C GLN A 745 17.47 8.84 3.60
N GLY A 746 18.60 9.49 3.89
CA GLY A 746 19.78 9.41 3.02
C GLY A 746 19.45 9.68 1.53
N ASN A 747 19.75 8.70 0.68
CA ASN A 747 19.38 8.73 -0.74
C ASN A 747 18.16 7.83 -1.06
N LEU A 748 17.41 7.39 -0.04
CA LEU A 748 16.14 6.67 -0.25
C LEU A 748 15.10 7.64 -0.81
N PRO A 749 14.43 7.36 -1.95
CA PRO A 749 13.36 8.20 -2.44
C PRO A 749 12.18 8.23 -1.46
N HIS A 750 11.39 9.31 -1.48
CA HIS A 750 10.21 9.48 -0.64
C HIS A 750 9.03 8.59 -1.07
N ALA A 751 9.31 7.33 -1.43
CA ALA A 751 8.31 6.31 -1.72
C ALA A 751 7.75 5.70 -0.42
N PRO A 752 6.50 5.20 -0.42
CA PRO A 752 5.94 4.54 0.76
C PRO A 752 6.80 3.38 1.25
N VAL A 753 7.10 3.36 2.55
CA VAL A 753 7.85 2.27 3.19
C VAL A 753 6.85 1.30 3.82
N HIS A 754 6.40 0.34 3.03
CA HIS A 754 5.36 -0.59 3.45
C HIS A 754 5.85 -1.67 4.40
N TRP A 755 7.11 -2.10 4.24
CA TRP A 755 7.69 -3.13 5.10
C TRP A 755 9.19 -2.98 5.24
N LEU A 756 9.73 -3.47 6.35
CA LEU A 756 11.17 -3.52 6.59
C LEU A 756 11.54 -4.69 7.49
N THR A 757 12.79 -5.10 7.45
CA THR A 757 13.38 -6.10 8.34
C THR A 757 14.88 -5.86 8.50
N VAL A 758 15.42 -6.17 9.67
CA VAL A 758 16.87 -6.23 9.88
C VAL A 758 17.31 -7.66 9.64
N GLN A 759 18.17 -7.86 8.65
CA GLN A 759 18.75 -9.18 8.37
C GLN A 759 19.85 -9.49 9.40
N PRO A 760 19.64 -10.45 10.31
CA PRO A 760 20.43 -10.53 11.54
C PRO A 760 21.88 -10.98 11.33
N HIS A 761 22.19 -11.65 10.20
CA HIS A 761 23.53 -12.15 9.93
C HIS A 761 24.48 -11.07 9.39
N PHE A 762 23.93 -10.12 8.62
CA PHE A 762 24.69 -9.02 8.02
C PHE A 762 24.43 -7.67 8.70
N ASN A 763 23.48 -7.59 9.62
CA ASN A 763 22.96 -6.33 10.18
C ASN A 763 22.50 -5.34 9.10
N ASP A 764 21.98 -5.85 7.99
CA ASP A 764 21.46 -5.03 6.91
C ASP A 764 20.01 -4.65 7.18
N LEU A 765 19.68 -3.36 7.10
CA LEU A 765 18.30 -2.91 7.12
C LEU A 765 17.74 -2.99 5.70
N VAL A 766 16.81 -3.92 5.51
CA VAL A 766 16.18 -4.22 4.23
C VAL A 766 14.80 -3.61 4.18
N ILE A 767 14.49 -2.85 3.13
CA ILE A 767 13.29 -2.04 3.00
C ILE A 767 12.51 -2.44 1.76
N GLY A 768 11.22 -2.71 1.91
CA GLY A 768 10.25 -2.85 0.83
C GLY A 768 9.48 -1.56 0.64
N THR A 769 9.64 -0.92 -0.53
CA THR A 769 8.91 0.30 -0.88
C THR A 769 7.77 0.01 -1.84
N TYR A 770 6.67 0.73 -1.66
CA TYR A 770 5.54 0.63 -2.58
C TYR A 770 5.69 1.62 -3.74
N GLY A 771 6.57 1.25 -4.70
CA GLY A 771 6.83 2.03 -5.90
C GLY A 771 8.28 2.01 -6.39
N ARG A 772 9.26 1.78 -5.52
CA ARG A 772 10.69 1.82 -5.87
C ARG A 772 11.45 0.53 -5.55
N GLY A 773 10.72 -0.60 -5.37
CA GLY A 773 11.32 -1.91 -5.13
C GLY A 773 11.99 -2.04 -3.76
N PHE A 774 12.98 -2.90 -3.67
CA PHE A 774 13.74 -3.15 -2.44
C PHE A 774 15.02 -2.30 -2.39
N TRP A 775 15.30 -1.84 -1.16
CA TRP A 775 16.50 -1.09 -0.82
C TRP A 775 17.20 -1.70 0.39
N ILE A 776 18.51 -1.57 0.47
CA ILE A 776 19.31 -2.07 1.58
C ILE A 776 20.20 -0.94 2.10
N LEU A 777 20.14 -0.68 3.41
CA LEU A 777 21.18 0.03 4.14
C LEU A 777 22.11 -1.04 4.72
N ASP A 778 23.30 -1.14 4.15
CA ASP A 778 24.28 -2.13 4.56
C ASP A 778 24.83 -1.82 5.95
N ASP A 779 24.88 -2.83 6.81
CA ASP A 779 25.52 -2.82 8.13
C ASP A 779 25.12 -1.67 9.06
N VAL A 780 23.98 -1.82 9.73
CA VAL A 780 23.48 -0.85 10.72
C VAL A 780 24.17 -0.94 12.09
N THR A 781 25.29 -1.64 12.20
CA THR A 781 26.05 -1.81 13.46
C THR A 781 26.41 -0.47 14.11
N HIS A 782 26.66 0.55 13.31
CA HIS A 782 26.90 1.91 13.81
C HIS A 782 25.66 2.53 14.48
N LEU A 783 24.45 2.22 14.05
CA LEU A 783 23.21 2.64 14.72
C LEU A 783 23.02 1.86 16.03
N GLN A 784 23.36 0.57 16.03
CA GLN A 784 23.24 -0.28 17.21
C GLN A 784 24.22 0.14 18.34
N GLN A 785 25.39 0.68 18.01
CA GLN A 785 26.42 1.11 18.94
C GLN A 785 26.36 2.60 19.29
N LEU A 786 25.47 3.37 18.68
CA LEU A 786 25.37 4.80 18.92
C LEU A 786 24.85 5.08 20.35
N THR A 787 25.63 5.84 21.13
CA THR A 787 25.30 6.27 22.49
C THR A 787 25.57 7.77 22.63
N GLU A 788 25.12 8.42 23.69
CA GLU A 788 25.46 9.82 23.99
C GLU A 788 26.99 10.00 24.09
N GLU A 789 27.70 9.08 24.75
CA GLU A 789 29.14 9.10 24.85
C GLU A 789 29.82 9.07 23.46
N VAL A 790 29.28 8.28 22.52
CA VAL A 790 29.78 8.23 21.15
C VAL A 790 29.57 9.55 20.43
N LEU A 791 28.43 10.20 20.64
CA LEU A 791 28.09 11.50 20.03
C LEU A 791 28.93 12.65 20.57
N ASP A 792 29.34 12.59 21.84
CA ASP A 792 30.19 13.60 22.47
C ASP A 792 31.66 13.51 22.06
N ASN A 793 32.07 12.38 21.52
CA ASN A 793 33.45 12.18 21.05
C ASN A 793 33.67 12.88 19.69
N SER A 794 34.78 13.59 19.56
CA SER A 794 35.22 14.19 18.27
C SER A 794 35.50 13.15 17.21
N VAL A 795 35.87 11.92 17.59
CA VAL A 795 36.14 10.77 16.72
C VAL A 795 35.73 9.50 17.47
N HIS A 796 34.99 8.62 16.81
CA HIS A 796 34.68 7.30 17.32
C HIS A 796 34.86 6.25 16.21
N LEU A 797 35.44 5.10 16.56
CA LEU A 797 35.57 3.96 15.67
C LEU A 797 34.63 2.87 16.14
N PHE A 798 33.58 2.64 15.36
CA PHE A 798 32.64 1.57 15.64
C PHE A 798 33.31 0.20 15.49
N THR A 799 32.96 -0.71 16.39
CA THR A 799 33.43 -2.11 16.28
C THR A 799 32.70 -2.78 15.10
N PRO A 800 33.42 -3.24 14.07
CA PRO A 800 32.76 -3.92 12.95
C PRO A 800 32.18 -5.27 13.41
N ARG A 801 31.16 -5.74 12.72
CA ARG A 801 30.57 -7.05 12.95
C ARG A 801 31.55 -8.20 12.65
#